data_c200f9e9e7ac42e282731ef12b4814e4
#
_entry.id   c200f9e9e7ac42e282731ef12b4814e4
#
_cell.length_a   1.000
_cell.length_b   1.000
_cell.length_c   1.000
_cell.angle_alpha   90.00
_cell.angle_beta   90.00
_cell.angle_gamma   90.00
#
_symmetry.space_group_name_H-M   'P 1'
#
loop_
_entity.id
_entity.type
_entity.pdbx_description
1 polymer ?
#
loop_
_entity_poly.entity_id
_entity_poly.type
_entity_poly.pdbx_seq_one_letter_code
_entity_poly.pdbx_strand_id
1 'polypeptide(L)'
;LIIFAKKLYVSLTCQKTSHNFTKIAFKPLHTNLFNIVLISFFLTIGCGNLYSQEIKNKKKPLPAVKQTDKENPAITDTIKLDTVRPKKTFLDGKVRYRAKDYAKIDQKNKLITLYNEAELYYKDVELKSGIIVLNYEKDEVYAGRIKDSAGVLTQYPNFKQGASEVQPDSIRFNFKTKKALIYNSRTEQGEFKIKAAVTKKENDSVYFLKGARFTTSTDVDHPEYYFQTNKVKFIPGKKVITGLTNMVIADVPTPLALPFAYFPMSQEKSVSGIIIPSYNDSNTRGFSLQNGGYYFALSDNYDLTVLGDYYTNGSYAMRFESSYATRYKYRGNVNIRFENLISSERGYPDYSKQGIYNIQWSHSKDSKSNPNSTFSASVNMGSSKYFKQSINQANIGSNLNNTLSSSISYNRTFNTIPGSRISLSATHSQNTQTEDIIMTLPSLQGSIDRVYPFVGKDGVKKGLIKNINLQYSVSGKNYFKTKDSLFFKPQMFDDAQLGMQHTIPLSTNFKLFKYFSAGASTTYQETWVNKTIQKVYDPTEAKAVNENVNGFDSYRTYNFSTNLGTTIYGTFNFGDDKKIQSIRHVMRPSVTYAYTPSFERYYDTYSVDATGKIVSEYTRFENGLYGAPAKDNSNIVGFALSNTFEAKVRDRDSTKTEPKKIMLLNNLNFSTSYNFNADGKSTFGWQPVLVSGGTQFFDNKMNMNFGATLDPYAIDNGGNKIDKFNIDNGGSLFRMTSANVTVNYSFSNKGTSEKDKNTQSQRNGGRSDDLFGTNTDLNDSRNSQFANEPEKEDAIAEFFNSKVPWDMTLAYSLTYSNVKRENTISGNSIMISVNTDLTPKWKAGVSTGYDFVQKGVTFTQFRFERDLLSWRMAFNWQPLGTNSNWNFFIGIKSGMLSDIKWNKRSVSNR
;
A
#
# COMPACT_ATOMS: atom_id res chain seq x y z
N LEU A 1 -2.82 34.62 -14.71
CA LEU A 1 -2.02 33.84 -15.71
C LEU A 1 -1.67 34.68 -16.92
N ILE A 2 -2.61 35.47 -17.47
CA ILE A 2 -2.38 36.38 -18.63
C ILE A 2 -1.39 37.53 -18.28
N ILE A 3 -1.41 38.00 -17.05
CA ILE A 3 -0.46 39.06 -16.58
C ILE A 3 0.94 38.48 -16.34
N PHE A 4 1.06 37.22 -15.98
CA PHE A 4 2.35 36.54 -15.82
C PHE A 4 2.99 36.21 -17.17
N ALA A 5 2.21 35.84 -18.19
CA ALA A 5 2.71 35.57 -19.53
C ALA A 5 3.24 36.86 -20.21
N LYS A 6 2.62 38.03 -19.92
CA LYS A 6 3.11 39.30 -20.44
C LYS A 6 4.42 39.76 -19.80
N LYS A 7 4.68 39.43 -18.53
CA LYS A 7 5.95 39.77 -17.84
C LYS A 7 7.11 38.87 -18.28
N LEU A 8 6.83 37.60 -18.67
CA LEU A 8 7.86 36.70 -19.21
C LEU A 8 8.25 37.09 -20.66
N TYR A 9 7.32 37.68 -21.42
CA TYR A 9 7.59 38.11 -22.79
C TYR A 9 8.45 39.38 -22.87
N VAL A 10 8.41 40.25 -21.84
CA VAL A 10 9.19 41.51 -21.79
C VAL A 10 10.62 41.29 -21.30
N SER A 11 10.94 40.17 -20.63
CA SER A 11 12.31 39.92 -20.17
C SER A 11 13.22 39.17 -21.17
N LEU A 12 12.63 38.71 -22.28
CA LEU A 12 13.36 37.96 -23.31
C LEU A 12 13.67 38.77 -24.59
N THR A 13 13.31 40.05 -24.66
CA THR A 13 13.50 40.89 -25.84
C THR A 13 14.51 42.00 -25.68
N CYS A 14 15.48 41.85 -24.78
CA CYS A 14 16.56 42.86 -24.69
C CYS A 14 17.96 42.27 -24.92
N GLN A 15 18.19 41.80 -26.17
CA GLN A 15 19.52 41.85 -26.78
C GLN A 15 19.38 41.99 -28.31
N LYS A 16 19.82 43.11 -28.80
CA LYS A 16 19.90 43.49 -30.23
C LYS A 16 20.83 42.57 -31.01
N THR A 17 20.37 42.08 -32.17
CA THR A 17 21.19 42.21 -33.39
C THR A 17 20.26 42.16 -34.60
N SER A 18 20.52 43.12 -35.52
CA SER A 18 19.88 43.29 -36.81
C SER A 18 20.13 42.12 -37.77
N HIS A 19 19.14 41.63 -38.50
CA HIS A 19 19.09 41.45 -39.94
C HIS A 19 17.80 40.77 -40.40
N ASN A 20 17.21 41.39 -41.41
CA ASN A 20 16.23 40.98 -42.42
C ASN A 20 15.41 39.71 -42.18
N PHE A 21 14.10 39.84 -42.04
CA PHE A 21 13.15 38.77 -42.23
C PHE A 21 12.02 39.13 -43.17
N THR A 22 11.94 38.37 -44.23
CA THR A 22 10.84 38.23 -45.17
C THR A 22 9.59 37.71 -44.49
N LYS A 23 8.42 38.24 -44.87
CA LYS A 23 7.08 37.85 -44.41
C LYS A 23 6.80 36.36 -44.67
N ILE A 24 6.61 35.58 -43.61
CA ILE A 24 6.00 34.26 -43.65
C ILE A 24 4.66 34.32 -42.89
N ALA A 25 3.60 33.97 -43.61
CA ALA A 25 2.25 33.92 -43.07
C ALA A 25 2.12 32.77 -42.03
N PHE A 26 1.71 33.11 -40.83
CA PHE A 26 1.44 32.12 -39.76
C PHE A 26 0.00 31.60 -39.90
N LYS A 27 -0.14 30.27 -40.12
CA LYS A 27 -1.35 29.53 -39.79
C LYS A 27 -1.42 29.35 -38.27
N PRO A 28 -2.61 29.34 -37.64
CA PRO A 28 -2.72 29.23 -36.18
C PRO A 28 -2.35 27.82 -35.71
N LEU A 29 -1.31 27.73 -34.90
CA LEU A 29 -0.88 26.51 -34.20
C LEU A 29 -1.57 26.43 -32.84
N HIS A 30 -2.74 25.82 -32.76
CA HIS A 30 -3.44 25.58 -31.47
C HIS A 30 -2.99 24.30 -30.74
N THR A 31 -2.13 23.48 -31.33
CA THR A 31 -1.75 22.16 -30.77
C THR A 31 -0.52 22.17 -29.88
N ASN A 32 0.23 23.27 -29.77
CA ASN A 32 1.51 23.26 -29.05
C ASN A 32 1.46 23.77 -27.60
N LEU A 33 0.38 24.42 -27.18
CA LEU A 33 0.35 24.98 -25.81
C LEU A 33 0.22 23.92 -24.72
N PHE A 34 -0.51 22.84 -25.01
CA PHE A 34 -0.70 21.74 -24.07
C PHE A 34 0.57 20.89 -23.91
N ASN A 35 1.26 20.61 -25.01
CA ASN A 35 2.54 19.91 -24.98
C ASN A 35 3.61 20.73 -24.26
N ILE A 36 3.60 22.07 -24.40
CA ILE A 36 4.51 22.97 -23.65
C ILE A 36 4.16 22.98 -22.16
N VAL A 37 2.89 22.95 -21.79
CA VAL A 37 2.47 22.87 -20.40
C VAL A 37 2.78 21.50 -19.79
N LEU A 38 2.60 20.40 -20.54
CA LEU A 38 2.96 19.06 -20.08
C LEU A 38 4.49 18.89 -19.94
N ILE A 39 5.25 19.37 -20.89
CA ILE A 39 6.72 19.35 -20.86
C ILE A 39 7.25 20.29 -19.78
N SER A 40 6.65 21.48 -19.56
CA SER A 40 7.02 22.36 -18.47
C SER A 40 6.64 21.80 -17.11
N PHE A 41 5.54 21.04 -17.01
CA PHE A 41 5.17 20.32 -15.78
C PHE A 41 6.16 19.21 -15.44
N PHE A 42 6.63 18.44 -16.43
CA PHE A 42 7.67 17.43 -16.24
C PHE A 42 9.07 18.03 -16.04
N LEU A 43 9.40 19.14 -16.70
CA LEU A 43 10.66 19.89 -16.51
C LEU A 43 10.71 20.59 -15.12
N THR A 44 9.62 21.11 -14.61
CA THR A 44 9.62 21.71 -13.27
C THR A 44 9.72 20.67 -12.14
N ILE A 45 9.27 19.44 -12.38
CA ILE A 45 9.51 18.32 -11.44
C ILE A 45 10.97 17.82 -11.53
N GLY A 46 11.57 17.85 -12.72
CA GLY A 46 12.96 17.42 -12.96
C GLY A 46 14.04 18.45 -12.63
N CYS A 47 13.76 19.74 -12.75
CA CYS A 47 14.75 20.81 -12.54
C CYS A 47 14.82 21.34 -11.09
N GLY A 48 14.01 20.82 -10.15
CA GLY A 48 14.08 21.22 -8.74
C GLY A 48 15.36 20.82 -8.00
N ASN A 49 16.25 20.06 -8.60
CA ASN A 49 17.46 19.50 -7.94
C ASN A 49 18.79 19.79 -8.60
N LEU A 50 18.89 20.74 -9.54
CA LEU A 50 20.15 21.10 -10.19
C LEU A 50 20.78 22.41 -9.65
N TYR A 51 20.48 22.80 -8.40
CA TYR A 51 21.37 23.70 -7.68
C TYR A 51 22.31 22.87 -6.81
N SER A 52 23.40 22.43 -7.39
CA SER A 52 24.60 22.01 -6.67
C SER A 52 25.12 23.23 -5.91
N GLN A 53 24.80 23.31 -4.63
CA GLN A 53 25.56 24.16 -3.73
C GLN A 53 26.91 23.48 -3.50
N GLU A 54 27.96 24.07 -4.06
CA GLU A 54 29.35 23.86 -3.63
C GLU A 54 29.44 24.11 -2.12
N ILE A 55 29.40 23.05 -1.34
CA ILE A 55 29.70 23.13 0.09
C ILE A 55 31.22 23.26 0.18
N LYS A 56 31.70 24.48 0.30
CA LYS A 56 33.04 24.75 0.82
C LYS A 56 33.11 24.12 2.22
N ASN A 57 33.79 23.00 2.31
CA ASN A 57 34.22 22.39 3.57
C ASN A 57 35.12 23.38 4.34
N LYS A 58 34.53 24.22 5.16
CA LYS A 58 35.25 24.85 6.26
C LYS A 58 35.44 23.78 7.33
N LYS A 59 36.60 23.15 7.31
CA LYS A 59 37.17 22.44 8.47
C LYS A 59 37.19 23.42 9.64
N LYS A 60 36.37 23.22 10.65
CA LYS A 60 36.58 23.83 11.95
C LYS A 60 37.86 23.26 12.55
N PRO A 61 38.81 24.10 12.97
CA PRO A 61 39.96 23.61 13.70
C PRO A 61 39.54 23.10 15.09
N LEU A 62 40.03 21.93 15.45
CA LEU A 62 40.01 21.46 16.84
C LEU A 62 40.79 22.43 17.75
N PRO A 63 40.35 22.63 18.99
CA PRO A 63 41.07 23.52 19.91
C PRO A 63 42.49 22.97 20.19
N ALA A 64 43.48 23.80 19.96
CA ALA A 64 44.85 23.53 20.26
C ALA A 64 45.05 23.36 21.76
N VAL A 65 45.63 22.24 22.16
CA VAL A 65 46.20 22.03 23.47
C VAL A 65 47.46 22.88 23.55
N LYS A 66 47.49 23.83 24.46
CA LYS A 66 48.69 24.65 24.77
C LYS A 66 49.83 23.75 25.24
N GLN A 67 50.88 23.62 24.42
CA GLN A 67 52.19 23.24 24.87
C GLN A 67 52.82 24.46 25.57
N THR A 68 53.14 24.29 26.83
CA THR A 68 54.02 25.23 27.55
C THR A 68 55.46 24.83 27.25
N ASP A 69 56.15 25.69 26.51
CA ASP A 69 57.59 25.67 26.40
C ASP A 69 58.26 25.82 27.78
N LYS A 70 59.14 24.95 28.10
CA LYS A 70 60.28 25.29 28.99
C LYS A 70 61.54 24.74 28.43
N GLU A 71 62.40 25.68 28.30
CA GLU A 71 63.79 25.70 27.79
C GLU A 71 64.67 24.58 28.27
N ASN A 72 65.51 24.19 27.33
CA ASN A 72 66.83 23.51 27.56
C ASN A 72 67.80 24.33 28.46
N PRO A 73 68.67 23.67 29.24
CA PRO A 73 70.06 23.81 28.79
C PRO A 73 70.76 22.46 28.66
N ALA A 74 71.66 22.41 27.67
CA ALA A 74 72.68 21.44 27.45
C ALA A 74 73.72 21.41 28.58
N ILE A 75 74.17 20.21 28.95
CA ILE A 75 75.55 19.92 29.32
C ILE A 75 75.82 18.42 29.06
N THR A 76 76.84 18.19 28.31
CA THR A 76 77.62 17.01 28.08
C THR A 76 77.98 16.32 29.36
N ASP A 77 77.87 14.96 29.44
CA ASP A 77 79.08 14.11 29.66
C ASP A 77 78.73 12.61 29.48
N THR A 78 79.63 11.95 28.82
CA THR A 78 79.78 10.57 28.49
C THR A 78 79.90 9.65 29.70
N ILE A 79 78.97 8.73 29.94
CA ILE A 79 79.30 7.49 30.67
C ILE A 79 78.70 6.31 29.93
N LYS A 80 79.53 5.47 29.36
CA LYS A 80 79.19 4.15 28.86
C LYS A 80 78.69 3.31 30.03
N LEU A 81 77.44 2.98 30.04
CA LEU A 81 76.89 1.90 30.84
C LEU A 81 76.36 0.80 29.90
N ASP A 82 76.81 -0.42 30.17
CA ASP A 82 76.41 -1.64 29.50
C ASP A 82 74.91 -1.73 29.37
N THR A 83 74.43 -1.74 28.15
CA THR A 83 73.06 -2.02 27.79
C THR A 83 72.77 -3.49 28.11
N VAL A 84 72.19 -3.77 29.27
CA VAL A 84 71.46 -5.01 29.48
C VAL A 84 70.35 -5.00 28.46
N ARG A 85 70.44 -5.80 27.41
CA ARG A 85 69.34 -6.06 26.45
C ARG A 85 68.15 -6.51 27.29
N PRO A 86 66.95 -5.84 27.20
CA PRO A 86 65.75 -6.34 27.85
C PRO A 86 65.55 -7.74 27.30
N LYS A 87 65.42 -8.74 28.19
CA LYS A 87 64.94 -10.09 27.84
C LYS A 87 63.71 -9.95 27.05
N LYS A 88 63.67 -10.39 25.77
CA LYS A 88 62.44 -10.46 24.95
C LYS A 88 61.41 -11.23 25.76
N THR A 89 60.35 -10.56 26.24
CA THR A 89 59.17 -11.20 26.82
C THR A 89 58.54 -11.99 25.67
N PHE A 90 58.34 -13.29 25.88
CA PHE A 90 57.81 -14.21 24.83
C PHE A 90 56.43 -13.81 24.33
N LEU A 91 55.60 -13.15 25.17
CA LEU A 91 54.29 -12.67 24.85
C LEU A 91 54.13 -11.23 25.38
N ASP A 92 53.53 -10.33 24.59
CA ASP A 92 53.28 -8.90 24.90
C ASP A 92 52.17 -8.67 25.92
N GLY A 93 51.67 -9.68 26.64
CA GLY A 93 50.60 -9.57 27.61
C GLY A 93 50.53 -10.75 28.57
N LYS A 94 49.83 -10.59 29.68
CA LYS A 94 49.58 -11.67 30.65
C LYS A 94 48.64 -12.71 30.04
N VAL A 95 49.03 -13.97 30.07
CA VAL A 95 48.15 -15.13 29.80
C VAL A 95 47.50 -15.54 31.12
N ARG A 96 46.19 -15.61 31.15
CA ARG A 96 45.44 -16.21 32.27
C ARG A 96 44.97 -17.59 31.81
N TYR A 97 45.13 -18.56 32.66
CA TYR A 97 44.66 -19.91 32.37
C TYR A 97 44.08 -20.59 33.61
N ARG A 98 43.17 -21.54 33.33
CA ARG A 98 42.53 -22.35 34.35
C ARG A 98 42.28 -23.76 33.78
N ALA A 99 42.38 -24.77 34.61
CA ALA A 99 41.97 -26.14 34.29
C ALA A 99 41.33 -26.76 35.53
N LYS A 100 40.41 -27.71 35.35
CA LYS A 100 39.72 -28.37 36.46
C LYS A 100 40.60 -29.45 37.09
N ASP A 101 41.26 -30.30 36.31
CA ASP A 101 42.05 -31.42 36.83
C ASP A 101 43.47 -31.02 37.06
N TYR A 102 44.23 -30.59 36.06
CA TYR A 102 45.63 -30.20 36.26
C TYR A 102 46.13 -29.17 35.22
N ALA A 103 47.11 -28.39 35.65
CA ALA A 103 47.95 -27.55 34.82
C ALA A 103 49.40 -28.01 34.98
N LYS A 104 49.96 -28.67 33.93
CA LYS A 104 51.34 -29.18 33.96
C LYS A 104 52.28 -28.21 33.21
N ILE A 105 53.35 -27.76 33.84
CA ILE A 105 54.38 -26.90 33.23
C ILE A 105 55.62 -27.75 32.96
N ASP A 106 55.98 -27.89 31.71
CA ASP A 106 57.22 -28.53 31.28
C ASP A 106 58.21 -27.45 30.84
N GLN A 107 59.16 -27.16 31.74
CA GLN A 107 60.18 -26.11 31.47
C GLN A 107 61.20 -26.51 30.44
N LYS A 108 61.45 -27.83 30.27
CA LYS A 108 62.41 -28.35 29.29
C LYS A 108 61.90 -28.17 27.87
N ASN A 109 60.66 -28.53 27.64
CA ASN A 109 60.00 -28.46 26.31
C ASN A 109 59.23 -27.13 26.11
N LYS A 110 59.25 -26.22 27.09
CA LYS A 110 58.57 -24.90 27.05
C LYS A 110 57.05 -25.02 26.82
N LEU A 111 56.40 -26.04 27.46
CA LEU A 111 55.00 -26.37 27.31
C LEU A 111 54.23 -26.13 28.62
N ILE A 112 53.00 -25.59 28.49
CA ILE A 112 51.98 -25.58 29.54
C ILE A 112 50.78 -26.40 29.04
N THR A 113 50.48 -27.50 29.74
CA THR A 113 49.35 -28.35 29.41
C THR A 113 48.26 -28.16 30.45
N LEU A 114 47.04 -27.79 30.00
CA LEU A 114 45.84 -27.64 30.78
C LEU A 114 44.90 -28.77 30.40
N TYR A 115 44.29 -29.46 31.36
CA TYR A 115 43.47 -30.64 31.13
C TYR A 115 42.18 -30.58 31.93
N ASN A 116 41.07 -30.91 31.22
CA ASN A 116 39.69 -30.92 31.66
C ASN A 116 39.16 -29.50 31.96
N GLU A 117 38.11 -29.10 31.25
CA GLU A 117 37.51 -27.75 31.31
C GLU A 117 38.62 -26.65 31.31
N ALA A 118 39.54 -26.81 30.38
CA ALA A 118 40.72 -25.92 30.27
C ALA A 118 40.28 -24.59 29.64
N GLU A 119 40.71 -23.50 30.24
CA GLU A 119 40.41 -22.12 29.79
C GLU A 119 41.75 -21.34 29.63
N LEU A 120 41.85 -20.56 28.57
CA LEU A 120 42.96 -19.67 28.34
C LEU A 120 42.49 -18.34 27.79
N TYR A 121 42.99 -17.26 28.42
CA TYR A 121 42.62 -15.88 28.05
C TYR A 121 43.89 -15.10 27.74
N TYR A 122 43.97 -14.51 26.56
CA TYR A 122 45.06 -13.65 26.15
C TYR A 122 44.55 -12.50 25.28
N LYS A 123 44.65 -11.27 25.78
CA LYS A 123 44.14 -10.05 25.13
C LYS A 123 42.65 -10.19 24.74
N ASP A 124 42.36 -10.23 23.44
CA ASP A 124 41.03 -10.37 22.82
C ASP A 124 40.69 -11.84 22.50
N VAL A 125 41.57 -12.80 22.85
CA VAL A 125 41.38 -14.23 22.59
C VAL A 125 40.90 -14.94 23.85
N GLU A 126 39.82 -15.66 23.73
CA GLU A 126 39.29 -16.62 24.70
C GLU A 126 39.26 -18.01 24.10
N LEU A 127 39.83 -19.00 24.76
CA LEU A 127 39.89 -20.38 24.31
C LEU A 127 39.47 -21.30 25.46
N LYS A 128 38.40 -22.05 25.29
CA LYS A 128 37.93 -23.08 26.20
C LYS A 128 38.00 -24.43 25.53
N SER A 129 38.44 -25.48 26.21
CA SER A 129 38.59 -26.79 25.58
C SER A 129 38.75 -27.89 26.62
N GLY A 130 38.69 -29.16 26.19
CA GLY A 130 39.04 -30.30 27.03
C GLY A 130 40.53 -30.35 27.36
N ILE A 131 41.39 -30.07 26.37
CA ILE A 131 42.82 -29.96 26.56
C ILE A 131 43.37 -28.75 25.84
N ILE A 132 44.23 -27.97 26.51
CA ILE A 132 44.97 -26.87 25.92
C ILE A 132 46.47 -27.07 26.16
N VAL A 133 47.27 -27.00 25.10
CA VAL A 133 48.74 -27.09 25.17
C VAL A 133 49.32 -25.78 24.62
N LEU A 134 49.92 -24.97 25.46
CA LEU A 134 50.58 -23.73 25.10
C LEU A 134 52.09 -23.95 25.00
N ASN A 135 52.65 -23.73 23.81
CA ASN A 135 54.08 -23.63 23.61
C ASN A 135 54.49 -22.15 23.68
N TYR A 136 55.13 -21.74 24.79
CA TYR A 136 55.44 -20.36 25.01
C TYR A 136 56.80 -19.91 24.36
N GLU A 137 57.53 -20.84 23.74
CA GLU A 137 58.70 -20.54 22.94
C GLU A 137 58.31 -20.22 21.47
N LYS A 138 57.30 -20.97 20.95
CA LYS A 138 56.79 -20.78 19.59
C LYS A 138 55.59 -19.84 19.50
N ASP A 139 55.13 -19.29 20.63
CA ASP A 139 53.92 -18.48 20.71
C ASP A 139 52.66 -19.20 20.16
N GLU A 140 52.58 -20.55 20.31
CA GLU A 140 51.58 -21.38 19.70
C GLU A 140 50.76 -22.13 20.74
N VAL A 141 49.45 -22.12 20.55
CA VAL A 141 48.48 -22.89 21.36
C VAL A 141 47.80 -23.95 20.52
N TYR A 142 47.72 -25.15 21.07
CA TYR A 142 46.86 -26.23 20.57
C TYR A 142 45.69 -26.43 21.54
N ALA A 143 44.49 -26.62 21.03
CA ALA A 143 43.32 -27.04 21.80
C ALA A 143 42.57 -28.18 21.10
N GLY A 144 42.08 -29.13 21.89
CA GLY A 144 41.35 -30.29 21.37
C GLY A 144 40.41 -30.90 22.39
N ARG A 145 39.62 -31.86 21.91
CA ARG A 145 38.65 -32.62 22.72
C ARG A 145 39.37 -33.62 23.63
N ILE A 146 38.70 -34.03 24.71
CA ILE A 146 39.11 -35.15 25.56
C ILE A 146 38.07 -36.26 25.52
N LYS A 147 38.49 -37.46 25.87
CA LYS A 147 37.60 -38.62 26.02
C LYS A 147 37.05 -38.62 27.43
N ASP A 148 35.73 -38.87 27.53
CA ASP A 148 35.06 -39.13 28.82
C ASP A 148 35.29 -40.59 29.27
N SER A 149 34.72 -40.96 30.42
CA SER A 149 34.83 -42.30 30.99
C SER A 149 34.23 -43.40 30.11
N ALA A 150 33.33 -43.06 29.17
CA ALA A 150 32.74 -43.96 28.18
C ALA A 150 33.52 -43.98 26.86
N GLY A 151 34.67 -43.27 26.76
CA GLY A 151 35.47 -43.23 25.54
C GLY A 151 34.97 -42.25 24.49
N VAL A 152 33.88 -41.52 24.73
CA VAL A 152 33.29 -40.55 23.82
C VAL A 152 34.08 -39.23 23.87
N LEU A 153 34.37 -38.64 22.71
CA LEU A 153 35.04 -37.31 22.64
C LEU A 153 34.08 -36.19 23.03
N THR A 154 34.42 -35.51 24.13
CA THR A 154 33.64 -34.43 24.72
C THR A 154 34.43 -33.14 24.82
N GLN A 155 33.84 -32.06 25.31
CA GLN A 155 34.48 -30.76 25.54
C GLN A 155 35.14 -30.18 24.28
N TYR A 156 34.28 -29.83 23.31
CA TYR A 156 34.72 -29.15 22.10
C TYR A 156 35.45 -27.84 22.39
N PRO A 157 36.58 -27.59 21.70
CA PRO A 157 37.18 -26.28 21.77
C PRO A 157 36.21 -25.19 21.36
N ASN A 158 36.24 -24.09 22.08
CA ASN A 158 35.50 -22.87 21.73
C ASN A 158 36.55 -21.73 21.66
N PHE A 159 36.78 -21.24 20.44
CA PHE A 159 37.70 -20.14 20.19
C PHE A 159 36.94 -18.89 19.87
N LYS A 160 37.13 -17.86 20.69
CA LYS A 160 36.48 -16.57 20.51
C LYS A 160 37.52 -15.48 20.38
N GLN A 161 37.41 -14.63 19.36
CA GLN A 161 38.23 -13.46 19.16
C GLN A 161 37.38 -12.29 18.69
N GLY A 162 37.23 -11.28 19.54
CA GLY A 162 36.27 -10.18 19.30
C GLY A 162 34.85 -10.68 19.09
N ALA A 163 34.20 -10.38 17.95
CA ALA A 163 32.87 -10.84 17.61
C ALA A 163 32.85 -12.21 16.89
N SER A 164 33.98 -12.79 16.59
CA SER A 164 34.08 -14.08 15.88
C SER A 164 34.21 -15.23 16.89
N GLU A 165 33.29 -16.19 16.78
CA GLU A 165 33.26 -17.42 17.58
C GLU A 165 33.27 -18.64 16.66
N VAL A 166 34.12 -19.63 16.97
CA VAL A 166 34.31 -20.85 16.20
C VAL A 166 34.41 -22.03 17.14
N GLN A 167 33.65 -23.08 16.88
CA GLN A 167 33.69 -24.40 17.56
C GLN A 167 34.35 -25.45 16.66
N PRO A 168 35.66 -25.74 16.81
CA PRO A 168 36.33 -26.78 16.06
C PRO A 168 36.39 -28.10 16.84
N ASP A 169 36.82 -29.17 16.15
CA ASP A 169 37.30 -30.39 16.80
C ASP A 169 38.70 -30.19 17.41
N SER A 170 39.54 -29.43 16.71
CA SER A 170 40.87 -29.00 17.23
C SER A 170 41.29 -27.72 16.53
N ILE A 171 42.12 -26.94 17.22
CA ILE A 171 42.70 -25.70 16.72
C ILE A 171 44.16 -25.57 17.10
N ARG A 172 45.02 -25.11 16.17
CA ARG A 172 46.34 -24.56 16.43
C ARG A 172 46.33 -23.10 16.08
N PHE A 173 46.70 -22.25 17.01
CA PHE A 173 46.72 -20.79 16.84
C PHE A 173 48.07 -20.23 17.31
N ASN A 174 48.63 -19.35 16.52
CA ASN A 174 49.86 -18.66 16.87
C ASN A 174 49.55 -17.20 17.25
N PHE A 175 49.87 -16.81 18.46
CA PHE A 175 49.55 -15.49 19.03
C PHE A 175 50.30 -14.32 18.36
N LYS A 176 51.50 -14.58 17.85
CA LYS A 176 52.34 -13.55 17.23
C LYS A 176 51.95 -13.28 15.78
N THR A 177 51.76 -14.33 15.01
CA THR A 177 51.41 -14.23 13.60
C THR A 177 49.91 -14.14 13.39
N LYS A 178 49.11 -14.42 14.43
CA LYS A 178 47.61 -14.48 14.42
C LYS A 178 47.06 -15.48 13.41
N LYS A 179 47.86 -16.43 12.93
CA LYS A 179 47.49 -17.52 12.05
C LYS A 179 46.93 -18.68 12.86
N ALA A 180 45.92 -19.34 12.28
CA ALA A 180 45.37 -20.57 12.86
C ALA A 180 45.16 -21.65 11.78
N LEU A 181 45.26 -22.90 12.20
CA LEU A 181 44.76 -24.05 11.48
C LEU A 181 43.73 -24.75 12.34
N ILE A 182 42.52 -24.90 11.81
CA ILE A 182 41.29 -25.28 12.52
C ILE A 182 40.67 -26.45 11.78
N TYR A 183 40.33 -27.52 12.49
CA TYR A 183 39.77 -28.76 11.91
C TYR A 183 38.32 -28.91 12.34
N ASN A 184 37.45 -29.29 11.39
CA ASN A 184 36.01 -29.47 11.55
C ASN A 184 35.34 -28.26 12.24
N SER A 185 35.65 -27.05 11.73
CA SER A 185 35.15 -25.82 12.29
C SER A 185 33.65 -25.63 12.03
N ARG A 186 32.94 -25.15 13.05
CA ARG A 186 31.52 -24.70 13.01
C ARG A 186 31.53 -23.23 13.40
N THR A 187 30.87 -22.38 12.60
CA THR A 187 30.74 -20.95 12.87
C THR A 187 29.42 -20.41 12.31
N GLU A 188 28.86 -19.43 12.97
CA GLU A 188 27.65 -18.73 12.51
C GLU A 188 28.01 -17.33 12.05
N GLN A 189 27.47 -16.91 10.91
CA GLN A 189 27.69 -15.61 10.32
C GLN A 189 26.42 -15.07 9.66
N GLY A 190 25.72 -14.17 10.32
CA GLY A 190 24.41 -13.71 9.90
C GLY A 190 23.41 -14.87 9.89
N GLU A 191 22.71 -15.08 8.77
CA GLU A 191 21.78 -16.20 8.60
C GLU A 191 22.48 -17.51 8.25
N PHE A 192 23.79 -17.48 7.90
CA PHE A 192 24.50 -18.69 7.48
C PHE A 192 25.22 -19.38 8.64
N LYS A 193 25.07 -20.68 8.67
CA LYS A 193 25.85 -21.61 9.49
C LYS A 193 26.83 -22.32 8.58
N ILE A 194 28.10 -22.28 8.95
CA ILE A 194 29.21 -22.76 8.13
C ILE A 194 29.93 -23.89 8.88
N LYS A 195 30.05 -25.05 8.22
CA LYS A 195 30.87 -26.17 8.67
C LYS A 195 31.99 -26.39 7.65
N ALA A 196 33.24 -26.49 8.07
CA ALA A 196 34.35 -26.72 7.17
C ALA A 196 35.29 -27.78 7.71
N ALA A 197 35.76 -28.65 6.84
CA ALA A 197 36.70 -29.70 7.22
C ALA A 197 38.04 -29.12 7.71
N VAL A 198 38.56 -28.14 7.00
CA VAL A 198 39.79 -27.44 7.40
C VAL A 198 39.61 -25.93 7.15
N THR A 199 39.89 -25.14 8.16
CA THR A 199 39.87 -23.66 8.08
C THR A 199 41.27 -23.14 8.42
N LYS A 200 41.90 -22.40 7.51
CA LYS A 200 43.13 -21.66 7.71
C LYS A 200 42.79 -20.17 7.95
N LYS A 201 43.08 -19.67 9.12
CA LYS A 201 43.08 -18.23 9.40
C LYS A 201 44.42 -17.65 8.97
N GLU A 202 44.42 -16.75 8.00
CA GLU A 202 45.64 -16.12 7.49
C GLU A 202 46.01 -14.87 8.27
N ASN A 203 44.99 -14.11 8.69
CA ASN A 203 45.11 -12.94 9.56
C ASN A 203 43.75 -12.64 10.21
N ASP A 204 43.62 -11.53 10.94
CA ASP A 204 42.39 -11.20 11.67
C ASP A 204 41.15 -10.96 10.75
N SER A 205 41.35 -10.80 9.45
CA SER A 205 40.30 -10.45 8.50
C SER A 205 40.06 -11.48 7.39
N VAL A 206 40.92 -12.49 7.21
CA VAL A 206 40.80 -13.41 6.07
C VAL A 206 40.97 -14.86 6.51
N TYR A 207 39.96 -15.67 6.15
CA TYR A 207 39.95 -17.12 6.35
C TYR A 207 39.87 -17.86 5.01
N PHE A 208 40.54 -18.99 4.89
CA PHE A 208 40.42 -19.92 3.77
C PHE A 208 39.86 -21.23 4.29
N LEU A 209 38.76 -21.70 3.70
CA LEU A 209 38.09 -22.94 4.10
C LEU A 209 38.22 -23.98 2.97
N LYS A 210 38.39 -25.22 3.36
CA LYS A 210 38.42 -26.40 2.48
C LYS A 210 37.31 -27.36 2.89
N GLY A 211 36.51 -27.87 1.91
CA GLY A 211 35.44 -28.79 2.18
C GLY A 211 34.35 -28.11 3.05
N ALA A 212 33.90 -26.93 2.64
CA ALA A 212 32.90 -26.15 3.40
C ALA A 212 31.47 -26.49 2.98
N ARG A 213 30.55 -26.49 3.98
CA ARG A 213 29.10 -26.55 3.82
C ARG A 213 28.50 -25.29 4.40
N PHE A 214 27.57 -24.67 3.66
CA PHE A 214 26.83 -23.49 4.07
C PHE A 214 25.35 -23.81 4.10
N THR A 215 24.68 -23.53 5.19
CA THR A 215 23.23 -23.72 5.34
C THR A 215 22.62 -22.58 6.14
N THR A 216 21.31 -22.39 6.03
CA THR A 216 20.51 -21.57 6.95
C THR A 216 19.64 -22.44 7.84
N SER A 217 19.83 -23.77 7.83
CA SER A 217 19.16 -24.68 8.73
C SER A 217 19.52 -24.43 10.18
N THR A 218 18.59 -24.69 11.09
CA THR A 218 18.85 -24.69 12.53
C THR A 218 19.79 -25.81 12.95
N ASP A 219 19.73 -26.96 12.28
CA ASP A 219 20.65 -28.08 12.49
C ASP A 219 21.85 -27.97 11.55
N VAL A 220 23.05 -27.77 12.09
CA VAL A 220 24.29 -27.67 11.32
C VAL A 220 24.87 -29.03 10.95
N ASP A 221 24.59 -30.04 11.72
CA ASP A 221 25.15 -31.38 11.52
C ASP A 221 24.32 -32.22 10.53
N HIS A 222 22.98 -32.05 10.54
CA HIS A 222 22.03 -32.68 9.63
C HIS A 222 21.06 -31.68 8.99
N PRO A 223 21.59 -30.74 8.20
CA PRO A 223 20.77 -29.70 7.60
C PRO A 223 19.91 -30.29 6.48
N GLU A 224 18.69 -29.79 6.32
CA GLU A 224 17.76 -30.17 5.24
C GLU A 224 18.33 -29.85 3.85
N TYR A 225 19.17 -28.85 3.78
CA TYR A 225 19.94 -28.51 2.58
C TYR A 225 21.21 -27.77 2.95
N TYR A 226 22.19 -27.88 2.07
CA TYR A 226 23.43 -27.11 2.17
C TYR A 226 24.06 -26.88 0.81
N PHE A 227 24.88 -25.83 0.74
CA PHE A 227 25.76 -25.59 -0.38
C PHE A 227 27.13 -26.19 -0.06
N GLN A 228 27.58 -27.11 -0.86
CA GLN A 228 28.89 -27.75 -0.71
C GLN A 228 29.89 -27.11 -1.66
N THR A 229 31.05 -26.75 -1.13
CA THR A 229 32.15 -26.17 -1.93
C THR A 229 33.52 -26.61 -1.40
N ASN A 230 34.48 -26.75 -2.32
CA ASN A 230 35.82 -27.23 -1.95
C ASN A 230 36.76 -26.10 -1.51
N LYS A 231 36.56 -24.86 -1.99
CA LYS A 231 37.45 -23.72 -1.72
C LYS A 231 36.61 -22.47 -1.40
N VAL A 232 36.92 -21.86 -0.29
CA VAL A 232 36.24 -20.63 0.15
C VAL A 232 37.28 -19.61 0.63
N LYS A 233 37.14 -18.36 0.23
CA LYS A 233 37.74 -17.21 0.87
C LYS A 233 36.65 -16.46 1.64
N PHE A 234 36.78 -16.43 2.94
CA PHE A 234 35.81 -15.83 3.85
C PHE A 234 36.44 -14.59 4.52
N ILE A 235 35.70 -13.49 4.47
CA ILE A 235 36.05 -12.22 5.10
C ILE A 235 34.90 -11.85 6.02
N PRO A 236 34.98 -12.07 7.34
CA PRO A 236 33.89 -11.85 8.30
C PRO A 236 33.28 -10.46 8.17
N GLY A 237 31.96 -10.40 8.24
CA GLY A 237 31.20 -9.15 8.15
C GLY A 237 31.24 -8.43 6.79
N LYS A 238 31.92 -9.00 5.78
CA LYS A 238 32.03 -8.40 4.45
C LYS A 238 31.53 -9.32 3.36
N LYS A 239 32.17 -10.47 3.15
CA LYS A 239 31.87 -11.33 1.99
C LYS A 239 32.39 -12.75 2.11
N VAL A 240 31.70 -13.68 1.43
CA VAL A 240 32.13 -15.04 1.16
C VAL A 240 32.31 -15.21 -0.34
N ILE A 241 33.46 -15.74 -0.76
CA ILE A 241 33.77 -16.04 -2.16
C ILE A 241 34.04 -17.53 -2.24
N THR A 242 33.29 -18.26 -3.05
CA THR A 242 33.41 -19.71 -3.21
C THR A 242 33.88 -20.06 -4.62
N GLY A 243 34.52 -21.23 -4.75
CA GLY A 243 34.71 -21.87 -6.05
C GLY A 243 33.45 -22.60 -6.48
N LEU A 244 33.67 -23.74 -7.22
CA LEU A 244 32.53 -24.59 -7.60
C LEU A 244 31.71 -24.96 -6.38
N THR A 245 30.42 -24.63 -6.44
CA THR A 245 29.44 -24.76 -5.34
C THR A 245 28.21 -25.50 -5.83
N ASN A 246 27.91 -26.64 -5.22
CA ASN A 246 26.73 -27.45 -5.53
C ASN A 246 25.72 -27.34 -4.40
N MET A 247 24.44 -27.27 -4.74
CA MET A 247 23.37 -27.40 -3.78
C MET A 247 23.05 -28.87 -3.54
N VAL A 248 22.96 -29.26 -2.27
CA VAL A 248 22.59 -30.60 -1.81
C VAL A 248 21.34 -30.49 -0.95
N ILE A 249 20.34 -31.33 -1.21
CA ILE A 249 19.08 -31.38 -0.47
C ILE A 249 18.91 -32.80 0.07
N ALA A 250 18.71 -32.95 1.38
CA ALA A 250 18.63 -34.24 2.07
C ALA A 250 19.78 -35.17 1.66
N ASP A 251 21.01 -34.68 1.63
CA ASP A 251 22.23 -35.36 1.22
C ASP A 251 22.28 -35.82 -0.25
N VAL A 252 21.27 -35.46 -1.07
CA VAL A 252 21.25 -35.73 -2.52
C VAL A 252 21.73 -34.50 -3.28
N PRO A 253 22.81 -34.60 -4.08
CA PRO A 253 23.29 -33.47 -4.87
C PRO A 253 22.28 -33.12 -5.97
N THR A 254 21.93 -31.86 -6.06
CA THR A 254 21.05 -31.33 -7.11
C THR A 254 21.88 -30.91 -8.35
N PRO A 255 21.27 -30.78 -9.54
CA PRO A 255 21.93 -30.23 -10.71
C PRO A 255 22.24 -28.72 -10.61
N LEU A 256 21.84 -28.06 -9.53
CA LEU A 256 22.14 -26.66 -9.29
C LEU A 256 23.60 -26.52 -8.84
N ALA A 257 24.47 -26.14 -9.78
CA ALA A 257 25.88 -25.92 -9.56
C ALA A 257 26.29 -24.53 -10.10
N LEU A 258 27.05 -23.81 -9.27
CA LEU A 258 27.61 -22.52 -9.63
C LEU A 258 29.14 -22.64 -9.70
N PRO A 259 29.78 -22.32 -10.83
CA PRO A 259 31.24 -22.40 -10.94
C PRO A 259 31.96 -21.42 -10.00
N PHE A 260 31.27 -20.37 -9.61
CA PHE A 260 31.71 -19.32 -8.71
C PHE A 260 30.50 -18.71 -8.04
N ALA A 261 30.57 -18.46 -6.72
CA ALA A 261 29.53 -17.74 -5.99
C ALA A 261 30.14 -16.66 -5.09
N TYR A 262 29.43 -15.56 -4.99
CA TYR A 262 29.74 -14.41 -4.14
C TYR A 262 28.55 -14.12 -3.24
N PHE A 263 28.76 -14.17 -1.93
CA PHE A 263 27.72 -13.87 -0.94
C PHE A 263 28.17 -12.64 -0.11
N PRO A 264 27.47 -11.51 -0.19
CA PRO A 264 27.71 -10.38 0.70
C PRO A 264 27.19 -10.73 2.10
N MET A 265 28.02 -10.46 3.14
CA MET A 265 27.68 -10.76 4.54
C MET A 265 27.25 -9.51 5.31
N SER A 266 27.30 -8.34 4.69
CA SER A 266 26.91 -7.08 5.31
C SER A 266 25.41 -6.86 5.11
N GLN A 267 24.66 -6.80 6.19
CA GLN A 267 23.22 -6.46 6.16
C GLN A 267 22.95 -4.96 5.94
N GLU A 268 23.99 -4.13 5.96
CA GLU A 268 23.82 -2.67 5.98
C GLU A 268 23.72 -2.03 4.60
N LYS A 269 24.09 -2.72 3.52
CA LYS A 269 24.04 -2.15 2.15
C LYS A 269 23.52 -3.16 1.14
N SER A 270 22.53 -2.75 0.37
CA SER A 270 22.12 -3.49 -0.83
C SER A 270 23.27 -3.52 -1.84
N VAL A 271 23.53 -4.68 -2.42
CA VAL A 271 24.60 -4.88 -3.41
C VAL A 271 23.97 -5.28 -4.74
N SER A 272 24.48 -4.69 -5.83
CA SER A 272 24.06 -5.05 -7.19
C SER A 272 24.40 -6.51 -7.50
N GLY A 273 23.48 -7.21 -8.20
CA GLY A 273 23.67 -8.61 -8.51
C GLY A 273 22.66 -9.17 -9.50
N ILE A 274 22.95 -10.38 -9.99
CA ILE A 274 22.09 -11.12 -10.90
C ILE A 274 20.97 -11.78 -10.12
N ILE A 275 19.75 -11.67 -10.64
CA ILE A 275 18.57 -12.39 -10.14
C ILE A 275 18.38 -13.63 -11.00
N ILE A 276 18.44 -14.79 -10.34
CA ILE A 276 18.33 -16.09 -11.03
C ILE A 276 16.87 -16.29 -11.45
N PRO A 277 16.60 -16.60 -12.75
CA PRO A 277 15.26 -16.87 -13.20
C PRO A 277 14.67 -18.13 -12.60
N SER A 278 13.38 -18.12 -12.32
CA SER A 278 12.61 -19.31 -11.98
C SER A 278 12.16 -20.02 -13.26
N TYR A 279 12.23 -21.34 -13.25
CA TYR A 279 11.69 -22.19 -14.30
C TYR A 279 10.20 -22.45 -14.06
N ASN A 280 9.41 -22.37 -15.11
CA ASN A 280 7.99 -22.73 -15.08
C ASN A 280 7.57 -23.39 -16.40
N ASP A 281 6.55 -24.23 -16.37
CA ASP A 281 5.91 -24.81 -17.55
C ASP A 281 4.44 -24.39 -17.61
N SER A 282 3.95 -24.13 -18.80
CA SER A 282 2.56 -23.75 -19.07
C SER A 282 2.02 -24.54 -20.25
N ASN A 283 0.84 -25.11 -20.12
CA ASN A 283 0.18 -25.87 -21.18
C ASN A 283 -0.12 -25.02 -22.42
N THR A 284 -0.25 -23.70 -22.27
CA THR A 284 -0.61 -22.78 -23.36
C THR A 284 0.59 -22.08 -23.99
N ARG A 285 1.74 -21.98 -23.28
CA ARG A 285 2.91 -21.20 -23.73
C ARG A 285 4.22 -22.00 -23.68
N GLY A 286 4.18 -23.25 -23.24
CA GLY A 286 5.36 -24.10 -23.11
C GLY A 286 6.22 -23.73 -21.90
N PHE A 287 7.49 -24.06 -21.99
CA PHE A 287 8.47 -23.80 -20.95
C PHE A 287 8.83 -22.33 -20.86
N SER A 288 9.21 -21.87 -19.67
CA SER A 288 9.58 -20.47 -19.46
C SER A 288 10.66 -20.30 -18.40
N LEU A 289 11.45 -19.25 -18.59
CA LEU A 289 12.31 -18.66 -17.58
C LEU A 289 11.69 -17.33 -17.17
N GLN A 290 11.35 -17.18 -15.88
CA GLN A 290 10.60 -16.04 -15.35
C GLN A 290 11.38 -15.31 -14.27
N ASN A 291 11.18 -13.98 -14.18
CA ASN A 291 11.77 -13.13 -13.16
C ASN A 291 13.31 -13.17 -13.09
N GLY A 292 13.97 -13.52 -14.20
CA GLY A 292 15.42 -13.41 -14.30
C GLY A 292 15.86 -11.99 -14.62
N GLY A 293 17.00 -11.53 -14.09
CA GLY A 293 17.43 -10.19 -14.38
C GLY A 293 18.61 -9.70 -13.57
N TYR A 294 18.63 -8.40 -13.31
CA TYR A 294 19.69 -7.74 -12.57
C TYR A 294 19.14 -6.66 -11.64
N TYR A 295 19.64 -6.66 -10.42
CA TYR A 295 19.40 -5.63 -9.40
C TYR A 295 20.56 -4.64 -9.38
N PHE A 296 20.26 -3.37 -9.54
CA PHE A 296 21.19 -2.25 -9.47
C PHE A 296 20.99 -1.51 -8.15
N ALA A 297 21.95 -1.59 -7.25
CA ALA A 297 22.05 -0.74 -6.08
C ALA A 297 22.65 0.60 -6.48
N LEU A 298 21.85 1.53 -7.00
CA LEU A 298 22.32 2.80 -7.55
C LEU A 298 22.88 3.73 -6.48
N SER A 299 22.21 3.79 -5.32
CA SER A 299 22.64 4.59 -4.16
C SER A 299 21.92 4.14 -2.89
N ASP A 300 22.25 4.73 -1.76
CA ASP A 300 21.56 4.48 -0.49
C ASP A 300 20.08 4.90 -0.51
N ASN A 301 19.65 5.69 -1.51
CA ASN A 301 18.30 6.25 -1.64
C ASN A 301 17.50 5.72 -2.84
N TYR A 302 18.14 5.06 -3.80
CA TYR A 302 17.55 4.62 -5.06
C TYR A 302 18.06 3.25 -5.45
N ASP A 303 17.16 2.39 -5.88
CA ASP A 303 17.47 1.12 -6.53
C ASP A 303 16.80 0.98 -7.88
N LEU A 304 17.22 0.01 -8.67
CA LEU A 304 16.55 -0.36 -9.91
C LEU A 304 16.71 -1.87 -10.12
N THR A 305 15.62 -2.53 -10.37
CA THR A 305 15.57 -3.94 -10.75
C THR A 305 15.04 -4.06 -12.17
N VAL A 306 15.76 -4.76 -13.02
CA VAL A 306 15.35 -5.06 -14.39
C VAL A 306 15.14 -6.57 -14.48
N LEU A 307 13.91 -7.00 -14.77
CA LEU A 307 13.52 -8.40 -14.85
C LEU A 307 12.98 -8.72 -16.25
N GLY A 308 13.23 -9.94 -16.69
CA GLY A 308 12.72 -10.47 -17.94
C GLY A 308 12.08 -11.83 -17.77
N ASP A 309 11.06 -12.10 -18.58
CA ASP A 309 10.42 -13.39 -18.71
C ASP A 309 10.48 -13.81 -20.19
N TYR A 310 10.79 -15.06 -20.46
CA TYR A 310 10.82 -15.61 -21.80
C TYR A 310 10.13 -16.97 -21.85
N TYR A 311 9.32 -17.20 -22.88
CA TYR A 311 8.54 -18.40 -23.11
C TYR A 311 8.91 -19.05 -24.42
N THR A 312 8.84 -20.38 -24.50
CA THR A 312 9.22 -21.12 -25.72
C THR A 312 8.32 -20.81 -26.93
N ASN A 313 7.08 -20.36 -26.73
CA ASN A 313 6.21 -19.91 -27.83
C ASN A 313 6.59 -18.51 -28.37
N GLY A 314 7.66 -17.88 -27.85
CA GLY A 314 8.11 -16.55 -28.26
C GLY A 314 7.44 -15.40 -27.52
N SER A 315 6.56 -15.64 -26.54
CA SER A 315 6.07 -14.61 -25.64
C SER A 315 7.19 -14.14 -24.72
N TYR A 316 7.22 -12.84 -24.40
CA TYR A 316 8.19 -12.29 -23.45
C TYR A 316 7.60 -11.14 -22.65
N ALA A 317 8.18 -10.88 -21.49
CA ALA A 317 7.87 -9.72 -20.68
C ALA A 317 9.14 -9.06 -20.17
N MET A 318 9.08 -7.75 -19.97
CA MET A 318 10.10 -6.95 -19.30
C MET A 318 9.48 -6.16 -18.17
N ARG A 319 10.17 -6.08 -17.03
CA ARG A 319 9.73 -5.36 -15.84
C ARG A 319 10.85 -4.52 -15.29
N PHE A 320 10.55 -3.26 -15.01
CA PHE A 320 11.43 -2.30 -14.38
C PHE A 320 10.83 -1.89 -13.05
N GLU A 321 11.51 -2.20 -11.96
CA GLU A 321 11.09 -1.86 -10.61
C GLU A 321 12.13 -0.97 -9.96
N SER A 322 11.70 0.13 -9.38
CA SER A 322 12.58 1.06 -8.67
C SER A 322 11.91 1.51 -7.39
N SER A 323 12.65 1.46 -6.30
CA SER A 323 12.24 2.02 -5.02
C SER A 323 13.14 3.18 -4.67
N TYR A 324 12.57 4.23 -4.12
CA TYR A 324 13.33 5.37 -3.67
C TYR A 324 12.79 5.92 -2.35
N ALA A 325 13.71 6.30 -1.47
CA ALA A 325 13.37 6.87 -0.19
C ALA A 325 14.44 7.83 0.31
N THR A 326 14.02 9.02 0.71
CA THR A 326 14.88 9.95 1.45
C THR A 326 14.22 10.22 2.80
N ARG A 327 14.92 9.85 3.88
CA ARG A 327 14.39 9.95 5.26
C ARG A 327 13.87 11.35 5.55
N TYR A 328 12.66 11.46 6.11
CA TYR A 328 11.95 12.69 6.45
C TYR A 328 11.62 13.60 5.25
N LYS A 329 11.80 13.16 4.00
CA LYS A 329 11.46 13.95 2.82
C LYS A 329 10.38 13.28 1.98
N TYR A 330 10.67 12.11 1.42
CA TYR A 330 9.74 11.38 0.55
C TYR A 330 10.13 9.91 0.41
N ARG A 331 9.17 9.13 -0.03
CA ARG A 331 9.35 7.74 -0.44
C ARG A 331 8.42 7.40 -1.60
N GLY A 332 8.82 6.44 -2.40
CA GLY A 332 7.98 5.95 -3.49
C GLY A 332 8.57 4.72 -4.16
N ASN A 333 7.77 4.15 -5.05
CA ASN A 333 8.18 3.05 -5.92
C ASN A 333 7.56 3.23 -7.30
N VAL A 334 8.27 2.77 -8.32
CA VAL A 334 7.84 2.72 -9.72
C VAL A 334 7.96 1.30 -10.20
N ASN A 335 6.93 0.80 -10.86
CA ASN A 335 6.92 -0.49 -11.53
C ASN A 335 6.35 -0.30 -12.94
N ILE A 336 7.14 -0.60 -13.95
CA ILE A 336 6.74 -0.53 -15.35
C ILE A 336 6.89 -1.92 -15.93
N ARG A 337 5.83 -2.44 -16.51
CA ARG A 337 5.79 -3.75 -17.11
C ARG A 337 5.30 -3.65 -18.55
N PHE A 338 6.00 -4.34 -19.41
CA PHE A 338 5.62 -4.54 -20.80
C PHE A 338 5.65 -6.03 -21.13
N GLU A 339 4.61 -6.52 -21.79
CA GLU A 339 4.48 -7.90 -22.19
C GLU A 339 4.09 -7.98 -23.68
N ASN A 340 4.71 -8.90 -24.38
CA ASN A 340 4.34 -9.27 -25.73
C ASN A 340 3.85 -10.73 -25.72
N LEU A 341 2.55 -10.88 -25.87
CA LEU A 341 1.86 -12.17 -25.77
C LEU A 341 1.64 -12.75 -27.15
N ILE A 342 1.98 -14.00 -27.32
CA ILE A 342 1.68 -14.79 -28.53
C ILE A 342 0.75 -15.92 -28.10
N SER A 343 -0.38 -16.03 -28.82
CA SER A 343 -1.33 -17.14 -28.67
C SER A 343 -1.31 -17.95 -29.94
N SER A 344 -1.30 -19.29 -29.79
CA SER A 344 -1.22 -20.26 -30.89
C SER A 344 0.07 -20.15 -31.74
N GLU A 345 0.20 -20.97 -32.74
CA GLU A 345 1.35 -20.99 -33.65
C GLU A 345 1.07 -20.18 -34.93
N ARG A 346 2.13 -19.60 -35.48
CA ARG A 346 2.04 -18.75 -36.66
C ARG A 346 1.53 -19.57 -37.87
N GLY A 347 0.44 -19.13 -38.46
CA GLY A 347 -0.22 -19.82 -39.56
C GLY A 347 -1.57 -20.47 -39.22
N TYR A 348 -1.89 -20.59 -37.91
CA TYR A 348 -3.21 -21.03 -37.49
C TYR A 348 -4.20 -19.86 -37.38
N PRO A 349 -5.52 -20.12 -37.54
CA PRO A 349 -6.54 -19.07 -37.51
C PRO A 349 -6.67 -18.31 -36.20
N ASP A 350 -6.25 -18.94 -35.12
CA ASP A 350 -6.28 -18.41 -33.75
C ASP A 350 -4.96 -17.74 -33.32
N TYR A 351 -3.99 -17.61 -34.27
CA TYR A 351 -2.75 -16.89 -34.02
C TYR A 351 -3.04 -15.41 -33.72
N SER A 352 -2.56 -14.95 -32.59
CA SER A 352 -2.59 -13.53 -32.26
C SER A 352 -1.31 -13.08 -31.58
N LYS A 353 -0.93 -11.84 -31.83
CA LYS A 353 0.19 -11.18 -31.15
C LYS A 353 -0.29 -9.88 -30.53
N GLN A 354 -0.14 -9.73 -29.22
CA GLN A 354 -0.65 -8.58 -28.51
C GLN A 354 0.40 -8.01 -27.54
N GLY A 355 0.63 -6.71 -27.65
CA GLY A 355 1.41 -5.96 -26.66
C GLY A 355 0.50 -5.41 -25.58
N ILE A 356 0.83 -5.68 -24.33
CA ILE A 356 0.14 -5.11 -23.16
C ILE A 356 1.17 -4.49 -22.20
N TYR A 357 0.74 -3.47 -21.48
CA TYR A 357 1.59 -2.76 -20.52
C TYR A 357 0.82 -2.38 -19.26
N ASN A 358 1.57 -2.16 -18.18
CA ASN A 358 1.06 -1.59 -16.95
C ASN A 358 2.13 -0.72 -16.30
N ILE A 359 1.72 0.43 -15.81
CA ILE A 359 2.55 1.41 -15.12
C ILE A 359 1.94 1.64 -13.74
N GLN A 360 2.73 1.38 -12.71
CA GLN A 360 2.38 1.66 -11.33
C GLN A 360 3.42 2.61 -10.74
N TRP A 361 2.96 3.68 -10.12
CA TRP A 361 3.80 4.60 -9.39
C TRP A 361 3.13 5.03 -8.10
N SER A 362 3.81 4.83 -7.00
CA SER A 362 3.40 5.42 -5.73
C SER A 362 4.45 6.40 -5.24
N HIS A 363 4.00 7.53 -4.74
CA HIS A 363 4.84 8.55 -4.12
C HIS A 363 4.14 9.16 -2.93
N SER A 364 4.88 9.37 -1.86
CA SER A 364 4.39 10.04 -0.67
C SER A 364 5.46 10.97 -0.12
N LYS A 365 5.15 12.26 -0.01
CA LYS A 365 5.97 13.24 0.67
C LYS A 365 5.73 13.17 2.17
N ASP A 366 6.79 13.16 2.96
CA ASP A 366 6.68 13.18 4.43
C ASP A 366 6.23 14.56 4.92
N SER A 367 5.23 14.60 5.80
CA SER A 367 4.71 15.82 6.40
C SER A 367 5.78 16.59 7.20
N LYS A 368 6.79 15.91 7.73
CA LYS A 368 7.93 16.52 8.43
C LYS A 368 8.80 17.38 7.53
N SER A 369 8.79 17.11 6.22
CA SER A 369 9.56 17.91 5.24
C SER A 369 8.99 19.33 5.07
N ASN A 370 7.67 19.45 5.03
CA ASN A 370 6.96 20.72 4.99
C ASN A 370 5.48 20.49 5.37
N PRO A 371 5.05 20.90 6.58
CA PRO A 371 3.68 20.68 7.05
C PRO A 371 2.61 21.37 6.20
N ASN A 372 2.99 22.48 5.52
CA ASN A 372 2.08 23.28 4.73
C ASN A 372 1.92 22.79 3.29
N SER A 373 2.64 21.75 2.87
CA SER A 373 2.49 21.18 1.53
C SER A 373 2.59 19.66 1.53
N THR A 374 1.64 19.01 0.88
CA THR A 374 1.64 17.56 0.67
C THR A 374 1.68 17.25 -0.82
N PHE A 375 2.43 16.23 -1.18
CA PHE A 375 2.43 15.66 -2.52
C PHE A 375 2.30 14.16 -2.41
N SER A 376 1.33 13.60 -3.11
CA SER A 376 1.12 12.16 -3.19
C SER A 376 0.75 11.75 -4.59
N ALA A 377 1.20 10.58 -5.01
CA ALA A 377 0.82 9.95 -6.26
C ALA A 377 0.53 8.47 -6.02
N SER A 378 -0.54 8.00 -6.61
CA SER A 378 -0.92 6.60 -6.70
C SER A 378 -1.39 6.37 -8.12
N VAL A 379 -0.50 5.93 -8.99
CA VAL A 379 -0.76 5.70 -10.41
C VAL A 379 -0.86 4.21 -10.67
N ASN A 380 -1.93 3.79 -11.31
CA ASN A 380 -2.11 2.46 -11.88
C ASN A 380 -2.85 2.61 -13.21
N MET A 381 -2.11 2.53 -14.29
CA MET A 381 -2.62 2.69 -15.65
C MET A 381 -2.00 1.66 -16.57
N GLY A 382 -2.72 1.28 -17.62
CA GLY A 382 -2.22 0.28 -18.56
C GLY A 382 -3.28 -0.16 -19.56
N SER A 383 -2.96 -1.17 -20.33
CA SER A 383 -3.90 -1.77 -21.27
C SER A 383 -5.07 -2.40 -20.53
N SER A 384 -6.30 -2.19 -20.99
CA SER A 384 -7.52 -2.76 -20.39
C SER A 384 -7.47 -4.29 -20.27
N LYS A 385 -6.76 -4.94 -21.17
CA LYS A 385 -6.58 -6.40 -21.18
C LYS A 385 -5.51 -6.92 -20.24
N TYR A 386 -4.69 -6.03 -19.63
CA TYR A 386 -3.54 -6.41 -18.80
C TYR A 386 -3.92 -7.37 -17.68
N PHE A 387 -4.91 -7.05 -16.87
CA PHE A 387 -5.28 -7.88 -15.70
C PHE A 387 -5.91 -9.23 -16.06
N LYS A 388 -6.46 -9.35 -17.28
CA LYS A 388 -7.04 -10.62 -17.75
C LYS A 388 -6.03 -11.52 -18.46
N GLN A 389 -5.03 -10.94 -19.12
CA GLN A 389 -4.15 -11.66 -20.05
C GLN A 389 -2.68 -11.70 -19.62
N SER A 390 -2.25 -10.90 -18.66
CA SER A 390 -0.86 -10.84 -18.21
C SER A 390 -0.32 -12.21 -17.80
N ILE A 391 0.89 -12.50 -18.23
CA ILE A 391 1.58 -13.78 -18.01
C ILE A 391 1.79 -14.08 -16.53
N ASN A 392 2.06 -13.07 -15.72
CA ASN A 392 2.44 -13.22 -14.31
C ASN A 392 1.32 -12.85 -13.33
N GLN A 393 0.15 -12.51 -13.83
CA GLN A 393 -1.00 -12.27 -12.97
C GLN A 393 -1.66 -13.60 -12.57
N ALA A 394 -1.05 -14.25 -11.57
CA ALA A 394 -1.60 -15.44 -10.94
C ALA A 394 -2.74 -15.13 -9.96
N ASN A 395 -3.10 -13.86 -9.83
CA ASN A 395 -3.94 -13.39 -8.75
C ASN A 395 -5.37 -13.20 -9.22
N ILE A 396 -6.28 -14.00 -8.67
CA ILE A 396 -7.69 -14.01 -9.04
C ILE A 396 -8.37 -12.69 -8.69
N GLY A 397 -7.99 -12.07 -7.58
CA GLY A 397 -8.51 -10.75 -7.22
C GLY A 397 -8.18 -9.68 -8.25
N SER A 398 -7.02 -9.76 -8.92
CA SER A 398 -6.70 -8.83 -10.00
C SER A 398 -7.51 -9.10 -11.28
N ASN A 399 -7.89 -10.34 -11.57
CA ASN A 399 -8.81 -10.67 -12.67
C ASN A 399 -10.23 -10.13 -12.47
N LEU A 400 -10.64 -9.93 -11.21
CA LEU A 400 -11.91 -9.31 -10.84
C LEU A 400 -11.86 -7.78 -10.85
N ASN A 401 -10.67 -7.19 -10.96
CA ASN A 401 -10.51 -5.76 -11.05
C ASN A 401 -10.96 -5.23 -12.41
N ASN A 402 -12.16 -4.67 -12.43
CA ASN A 402 -12.73 -4.04 -13.63
C ASN A 402 -12.33 -2.57 -13.75
N THR A 403 -11.56 -2.03 -12.81
CA THR A 403 -11.20 -0.60 -12.78
C THR A 403 -9.73 -0.40 -12.48
N LEU A 404 -9.04 0.33 -13.34
CA LEU A 404 -7.73 0.93 -13.06
C LEU A 404 -7.96 2.37 -12.60
N SER A 405 -7.36 2.75 -11.49
CA SER A 405 -7.49 4.11 -10.98
C SER A 405 -6.14 4.73 -10.66
N SER A 406 -5.98 6.00 -11.00
CA SER A 406 -4.79 6.76 -10.69
C SER A 406 -5.17 8.11 -10.09
N SER A 407 -4.38 8.56 -9.15
CA SER A 407 -4.51 9.90 -8.58
C SER A 407 -3.14 10.48 -8.26
N ILE A 408 -2.93 11.73 -8.67
CA ILE A 408 -1.77 12.53 -8.27
C ILE A 408 -2.34 13.77 -7.62
N SER A 409 -1.85 14.15 -6.46
CA SER A 409 -2.34 15.33 -5.74
C SER A 409 -1.21 16.13 -5.12
N TYR A 410 -1.30 17.43 -5.28
CA TYR A 410 -0.46 18.41 -4.61
C TYR A 410 -1.36 19.37 -3.86
N ASN A 411 -1.20 19.46 -2.54
CA ASN A 411 -1.95 20.37 -1.70
C ASN A 411 -0.99 21.35 -1.03
N ARG A 412 -1.38 22.62 -0.99
CA ARG A 412 -0.65 23.67 -0.29
C ARG A 412 -1.59 24.52 0.53
N THR A 413 -1.27 24.67 1.80
CA THR A 413 -1.95 25.57 2.73
C THR A 413 -1.09 26.81 2.94
N PHE A 414 -1.71 27.98 2.86
CA PHE A 414 -1.09 29.26 3.16
C PHE A 414 -1.62 29.75 4.50
N ASN A 415 -0.72 30.02 5.41
CA ASN A 415 -1.05 30.51 6.76
C ASN A 415 -1.30 32.03 6.74
N THR A 416 -2.08 32.49 5.77
CA THR A 416 -2.56 33.87 5.66
C THR A 416 -3.78 34.09 6.56
N ILE A 417 -4.25 35.32 6.74
CA ILE A 417 -5.48 35.62 7.46
C ILE A 417 -6.41 36.33 6.48
N PRO A 418 -7.49 35.65 6.00
CA PRO A 418 -7.92 34.28 6.25
C PRO A 418 -6.99 33.24 5.62
N GLY A 419 -6.94 31.99 6.19
CA GLY A 419 -6.20 30.89 5.64
C GLY A 419 -6.70 30.52 4.25
N SER A 420 -5.79 30.11 3.38
CA SER A 420 -6.16 29.66 2.04
C SER A 420 -5.48 28.34 1.68
N ARG A 421 -6.15 27.55 0.85
CA ARG A 421 -5.67 26.24 0.38
C ARG A 421 -5.80 26.15 -1.12
N ILE A 422 -4.79 25.58 -1.74
CA ILE A 422 -4.81 25.21 -3.15
C ILE A 422 -4.50 23.74 -3.26
N SER A 423 -5.34 23.02 -3.98
CA SER A 423 -5.15 21.61 -4.33
C SER A 423 -5.13 21.50 -5.86
N LEU A 424 -4.07 20.91 -6.37
CA LEU A 424 -3.95 20.53 -7.78
C LEU A 424 -3.92 19.01 -7.83
N SER A 425 -4.81 18.41 -8.61
CA SER A 425 -4.88 16.95 -8.76
C SER A 425 -5.06 16.53 -10.20
N ALA A 426 -4.62 15.31 -10.47
CA ALA A 426 -4.89 14.59 -11.71
C ALA A 426 -5.48 13.24 -11.34
N THR A 427 -6.58 12.86 -11.97
CA THR A 427 -7.22 11.56 -11.75
C THR A 427 -7.43 10.83 -13.08
N HIS A 428 -7.34 9.52 -13.03
CA HIS A 428 -7.60 8.61 -14.14
C HIS A 428 -8.41 7.43 -13.60
N SER A 429 -9.44 7.05 -14.33
CA SER A 429 -10.25 5.86 -14.07
C SER A 429 -10.52 5.17 -15.39
N GLN A 430 -10.21 3.89 -15.49
CA GLN A 430 -10.38 3.09 -16.69
C GLN A 430 -11.15 1.83 -16.34
N ASN A 431 -12.25 1.60 -17.04
CA ASN A 431 -13.01 0.36 -16.95
C ASN A 431 -12.40 -0.67 -17.91
N THR A 432 -11.89 -1.76 -17.38
CA THR A 432 -11.18 -2.80 -18.17
C THR A 432 -12.12 -3.69 -18.98
N GLN A 433 -13.43 -3.65 -18.74
CA GLN A 433 -14.41 -4.40 -19.55
C GLN A 433 -14.96 -3.59 -20.70
N THR A 434 -15.36 -2.33 -20.45
CA THR A 434 -15.93 -1.45 -21.48
C THR A 434 -14.87 -0.67 -22.22
N GLU A 435 -13.61 -0.73 -21.76
CA GLU A 435 -12.45 0.02 -22.28
C GLU A 435 -12.63 1.54 -22.21
N ASP A 436 -13.59 2.01 -21.38
CA ASP A 436 -13.82 3.43 -21.16
C ASP A 436 -12.76 4.01 -20.24
N ILE A 437 -12.20 5.15 -20.63
CA ILE A 437 -11.23 5.91 -19.83
C ILE A 437 -11.83 7.28 -19.50
N ILE A 438 -11.83 7.61 -18.23
CA ILE A 438 -12.22 8.91 -17.70
C ILE A 438 -11.01 9.53 -17.01
N MET A 439 -10.64 10.75 -17.42
CA MET A 439 -9.56 11.49 -16.79
C MET A 439 -9.98 12.89 -16.43
N THR A 440 -9.44 13.39 -15.33
CA THR A 440 -9.48 14.82 -14.99
C THR A 440 -8.05 15.31 -14.83
N LEU A 441 -7.58 16.12 -15.77
CA LEU A 441 -6.16 16.48 -15.89
C LEU A 441 -5.99 17.89 -16.46
N PRO A 442 -5.66 18.90 -15.69
CA PRO A 442 -5.65 18.95 -14.22
C PRO A 442 -7.04 19.19 -13.62
N SER A 443 -7.17 18.96 -12.31
CA SER A 443 -8.24 19.49 -11.48
C SER A 443 -7.62 20.46 -10.45
N LEU A 444 -8.11 21.69 -10.44
CA LEU A 444 -7.73 22.75 -9.50
C LEU A 444 -8.85 22.93 -8.49
N GLN A 445 -8.51 22.91 -7.21
CA GLN A 445 -9.41 23.33 -6.15
C GLN A 445 -8.72 24.40 -5.31
N GLY A 446 -9.39 25.54 -5.14
CA GLY A 446 -8.93 26.62 -4.28
C GLY A 446 -10.00 26.92 -3.25
N SER A 447 -9.62 27.23 -2.03
CA SER A 447 -10.54 27.70 -0.99
C SER A 447 -9.89 28.72 -0.08
N ILE A 448 -10.70 29.67 0.36
CA ILE A 448 -10.36 30.63 1.40
C ILE A 448 -11.20 30.27 2.62
N ASP A 449 -10.58 30.23 3.79
CA ASP A 449 -11.25 29.90 5.04
C ASP A 449 -12.35 30.91 5.36
N ARG A 450 -13.26 30.51 6.22
CA ARG A 450 -14.42 31.35 6.60
C ARG A 450 -14.01 32.69 7.18
N VAL A 451 -14.53 33.74 6.59
CA VAL A 451 -14.43 35.13 7.07
C VAL A 451 -15.72 35.52 7.79
N TYR A 452 -15.60 36.19 8.91
CA TYR A 452 -16.71 36.72 9.69
C TYR A 452 -16.65 38.23 9.61
N PRO A 453 -17.30 38.86 8.62
CA PRO A 453 -17.10 40.28 8.36
C PRO A 453 -17.60 41.19 9.48
N PHE A 454 -18.54 40.73 10.31
CA PHE A 454 -19.14 41.49 11.39
C PHE A 454 -18.55 41.18 12.79
N VAL A 455 -17.39 40.51 12.83
CA VAL A 455 -16.68 40.19 14.06
C VAL A 455 -15.30 40.83 14.03
N GLY A 456 -14.96 41.67 15.00
CA GLY A 456 -13.60 42.19 15.15
C GLY A 456 -12.61 41.09 15.48
N LYS A 457 -11.29 41.34 15.36
CA LYS A 457 -10.22 40.35 15.50
C LYS A 457 -10.34 39.45 16.75
N ASP A 458 -10.79 40.01 17.87
CA ASP A 458 -10.93 39.30 19.15
C ASP A 458 -12.39 39.18 19.63
N GLY A 459 -13.35 39.40 18.71
CA GLY A 459 -14.77 39.46 19.00
C GLY A 459 -15.40 38.06 19.14
N VAL A 460 -16.36 37.91 20.06
CA VAL A 460 -17.14 36.67 20.25
C VAL A 460 -18.19 36.54 19.16
N LYS A 461 -18.20 35.39 18.49
CA LYS A 461 -19.15 34.98 17.47
C LYS A 461 -20.47 34.55 18.14
N LYS A 462 -21.37 35.49 18.41
CA LYS A 462 -22.63 35.21 19.08
C LYS A 462 -23.80 36.01 18.43
N GLY A 463 -24.95 35.34 18.25
CA GLY A 463 -26.15 35.88 17.64
C GLY A 463 -26.14 35.76 16.10
N LEU A 464 -27.19 36.27 15.45
CA LEU A 464 -27.45 36.12 14.01
C LEU A 464 -26.41 36.86 13.16
N ILE A 465 -26.17 38.14 13.43
CA ILE A 465 -25.33 39.00 12.59
C ILE A 465 -23.85 38.68 12.73
N LYS A 466 -23.35 38.47 13.97
CA LYS A 466 -21.93 38.18 14.21
C LYS A 466 -21.54 36.76 13.74
N ASN A 467 -22.49 35.85 13.52
CA ASN A 467 -22.24 34.53 12.95
C ASN A 467 -22.34 34.51 11.42
N ILE A 468 -22.69 35.63 10.78
CA ILE A 468 -22.64 35.70 9.31
C ILE A 468 -21.20 35.46 8.89
N ASN A 469 -21.01 34.44 8.06
CA ASN A 469 -19.74 34.05 7.52
C ASN A 469 -19.80 33.83 6.01
N LEU A 470 -18.70 34.16 5.37
CA LEU A 470 -18.49 34.05 3.95
C LEU A 470 -17.30 33.14 3.72
N GLN A 471 -17.43 32.24 2.78
CA GLN A 471 -16.34 31.39 2.29
C GLN A 471 -16.26 31.54 0.78
N TYR A 472 -15.08 31.38 0.21
CA TYR A 472 -14.90 31.31 -1.23
C TYR A 472 -14.24 30.00 -1.58
N SER A 473 -14.74 29.31 -2.61
CA SER A 473 -14.11 28.16 -3.19
C SER A 473 -14.19 28.20 -4.71
N VAL A 474 -13.16 27.69 -5.36
CA VAL A 474 -13.09 27.53 -6.81
C VAL A 474 -12.70 26.10 -7.14
N SER A 475 -13.40 25.51 -8.10
CA SER A 475 -13.14 24.19 -8.66
C SER A 475 -12.98 24.30 -10.17
N GLY A 476 -11.78 24.03 -10.67
CA GLY A 476 -11.51 23.97 -12.10
C GLY A 476 -11.19 22.54 -12.52
N LYS A 477 -11.69 22.09 -13.66
CA LYS A 477 -11.46 20.73 -14.18
C LYS A 477 -11.23 20.80 -15.68
N ASN A 478 -10.28 19.99 -16.13
CA ASN A 478 -10.18 19.60 -17.53
C ASN A 478 -10.50 18.10 -17.61
N TYR A 479 -11.61 17.76 -18.22
CA TYR A 479 -12.21 16.43 -18.21
C TYR A 479 -12.11 15.79 -19.58
N PHE A 480 -11.70 14.52 -19.59
CA PHE A 480 -11.57 13.70 -20.78
C PHE A 480 -12.38 12.42 -20.60
N LYS A 481 -13.13 12.05 -21.61
CA LYS A 481 -13.78 10.75 -21.73
C LYS A 481 -13.40 10.15 -23.06
N THR A 482 -12.80 8.97 -23.04
CA THR A 482 -12.28 8.32 -24.26
C THR A 482 -12.30 6.80 -24.12
N LYS A 483 -11.93 6.11 -25.18
CA LYS A 483 -11.69 4.66 -25.21
C LYS A 483 -10.19 4.36 -25.15
N ASP A 484 -9.83 3.16 -24.70
CA ASP A 484 -8.43 2.67 -24.67
C ASP A 484 -7.74 2.83 -26.06
N SER A 485 -8.48 2.54 -27.14
CA SER A 485 -7.99 2.68 -28.52
C SER A 485 -7.66 4.11 -28.95
N LEU A 486 -8.25 5.11 -28.30
CA LEU A 486 -8.07 6.55 -28.57
C LEU A 486 -7.19 7.25 -27.54
N PHE A 487 -6.66 6.50 -26.57
CA PHE A 487 -5.88 7.06 -25.47
C PHE A 487 -4.64 7.81 -25.97
N PHE A 488 -4.48 9.07 -25.56
CA PHE A 488 -3.47 10.04 -26.02
C PHE A 488 -3.46 10.35 -27.52
N LYS A 489 -4.53 10.02 -28.27
CA LYS A 489 -4.69 10.47 -29.64
C LYS A 489 -5.32 11.88 -29.72
N PRO A 490 -5.14 12.63 -30.84
CA PRO A 490 -5.67 14.00 -30.96
C PRO A 490 -7.16 14.11 -30.64
N GLN A 491 -7.98 13.17 -31.09
CA GLN A 491 -9.42 13.13 -30.87
C GLN A 491 -9.79 13.19 -29.37
N MET A 492 -9.01 12.54 -28.47
CA MET A 492 -9.23 12.63 -27.04
C MET A 492 -9.11 14.07 -26.51
N PHE A 493 -8.20 14.86 -27.07
CA PHE A 493 -7.99 16.25 -26.66
C PHE A 493 -9.02 17.19 -27.28
N ASP A 494 -9.52 16.89 -28.47
CA ASP A 494 -10.58 17.66 -29.14
C ASP A 494 -11.91 17.51 -28.40
N ASP A 495 -12.16 16.34 -27.81
CA ASP A 495 -13.36 16.05 -27.01
C ASP A 495 -13.27 16.54 -25.56
N ALA A 496 -12.15 17.13 -25.16
CA ALA A 496 -11.93 17.61 -23.80
C ALA A 496 -12.91 18.71 -23.38
N GLN A 497 -13.37 18.65 -22.13
CA GLN A 497 -14.24 19.67 -21.54
C GLN A 497 -13.46 20.40 -20.42
N LEU A 498 -13.24 21.68 -20.60
CA LEU A 498 -12.63 22.55 -19.60
C LEU A 498 -13.71 23.42 -18.97
N GLY A 499 -13.75 23.46 -17.63
CA GLY A 499 -14.66 24.35 -16.91
C GLY A 499 -14.12 24.75 -15.56
N MET A 500 -14.68 25.82 -15.02
CA MET A 500 -14.38 26.33 -13.68
C MET A 500 -15.67 26.77 -13.00
N GLN A 501 -15.81 26.41 -11.74
CA GLN A 501 -16.94 26.83 -10.92
C GLN A 501 -16.47 27.56 -9.68
N HIS A 502 -16.98 28.76 -9.47
CA HIS A 502 -16.80 29.59 -8.30
C HIS A 502 -18.01 29.40 -7.38
N THR A 503 -17.78 29.19 -6.10
CA THR A 503 -18.86 28.99 -5.11
C THR A 503 -18.61 29.87 -3.92
N ILE A 504 -19.61 30.70 -3.58
CA ILE A 504 -19.59 31.65 -2.49
C ILE A 504 -20.79 31.36 -1.58
N PRO A 505 -20.66 30.50 -0.58
CA PRO A 505 -21.70 30.33 0.44
C PRO A 505 -21.60 31.45 1.47
N LEU A 506 -22.71 32.08 1.71
CA LEU A 506 -22.96 33.03 2.81
C LEU A 506 -23.88 32.30 3.80
N SER A 507 -23.47 32.12 5.04
CA SER A 507 -24.24 31.39 6.03
C SER A 507 -24.20 32.03 7.41
N THR A 508 -25.25 31.80 8.19
CA THR A 508 -25.33 32.17 9.60
C THR A 508 -26.00 31.05 10.41
N ASN A 509 -25.55 30.89 11.64
CA ASN A 509 -26.13 29.95 12.58
C ASN A 509 -26.41 30.65 13.89
N PHE A 510 -27.58 30.41 14.45
CA PHE A 510 -28.00 31.02 15.71
C PHE A 510 -28.90 30.07 16.51
N LYS A 511 -29.05 30.37 17.78
CA LYS A 511 -29.98 29.65 18.66
C LYS A 511 -31.30 30.38 18.72
N LEU A 512 -32.39 29.68 18.48
CA LEU A 512 -33.76 30.17 18.64
C LEU A 512 -34.34 29.50 19.89
N PHE A 513 -34.98 30.33 20.77
CA PHE A 513 -35.59 29.88 22.02
C PHE A 513 -34.71 28.95 22.86
N LYS A 514 -33.37 29.16 22.85
CA LYS A 514 -32.37 28.40 23.62
C LYS A 514 -32.18 26.93 23.17
N TYR A 515 -33.23 26.24 22.72
CA TYR A 515 -33.24 24.82 22.41
C TYR A 515 -33.13 24.48 20.93
N PHE A 516 -33.51 25.38 20.04
CA PHE A 516 -33.48 25.17 18.61
C PHE A 516 -32.21 25.78 18.02
N SER A 517 -31.53 24.99 17.18
CA SER A 517 -30.46 25.49 16.33
C SER A 517 -31.04 25.83 14.97
N ALA A 518 -30.95 27.08 14.59
CA ALA A 518 -31.40 27.57 13.30
C ALA A 518 -30.18 28.01 12.47
N GLY A 519 -30.26 27.77 11.18
CA GLY A 519 -29.26 28.21 10.21
C GLY A 519 -29.96 28.77 8.97
N ALA A 520 -29.35 29.76 8.36
CA ALA A 520 -29.74 30.25 7.04
C ALA A 520 -28.50 30.36 6.16
N SER A 521 -28.64 29.98 4.90
CA SER A 521 -27.54 30.06 3.94
C SER A 521 -28.05 30.41 2.54
N THR A 522 -27.24 31.17 1.83
CA THR A 522 -27.40 31.46 0.41
C THR A 522 -26.09 31.09 -0.26
N THR A 523 -26.17 30.33 -1.33
CA THR A 523 -24.97 29.95 -2.10
C THR A 523 -25.08 30.60 -3.48
N TYR A 524 -24.09 31.40 -3.83
CA TYR A 524 -23.89 31.89 -5.19
C TYR A 524 -22.88 31.03 -5.90
N GLN A 525 -23.19 30.62 -7.12
CA GLN A 525 -22.30 29.84 -8.00
C GLN A 525 -22.21 30.52 -9.36
N GLU A 526 -20.98 30.60 -9.87
CA GLU A 526 -20.71 31.03 -11.23
C GLU A 526 -19.88 29.96 -11.91
N THR A 527 -20.37 29.48 -13.03
CA THR A 527 -19.74 28.40 -13.78
C THR A 527 -19.27 28.89 -15.14
N TRP A 528 -18.01 28.69 -15.44
CA TRP A 528 -17.33 29.02 -16.68
C TRP A 528 -17.06 27.74 -17.46
N VAL A 529 -17.33 27.75 -18.74
CA VAL A 529 -17.10 26.62 -19.65
C VAL A 529 -16.42 27.10 -20.91
N ASN A 530 -15.64 26.20 -21.54
CA ASN A 530 -14.98 26.49 -22.83
C ASN A 530 -15.70 25.86 -24.01
N LYS A 531 -16.76 25.11 -23.76
CA LYS A 531 -17.52 24.38 -24.77
C LYS A 531 -18.98 24.34 -24.36
N THR A 532 -19.83 24.68 -25.30
CA THR A 532 -21.30 24.58 -25.21
C THR A 532 -21.83 23.75 -26.37
N ILE A 533 -23.12 23.50 -26.40
CA ILE A 533 -23.77 22.80 -27.51
C ILE A 533 -24.83 23.70 -28.14
N GLN A 534 -25.02 23.50 -29.44
CA GLN A 534 -26.18 24.01 -30.16
C GLN A 534 -26.93 22.81 -30.75
N LYS A 535 -28.24 22.78 -30.55
CA LYS A 535 -29.09 21.75 -31.16
C LYS A 535 -29.64 22.25 -32.49
N VAL A 536 -29.34 21.51 -33.55
CA VAL A 536 -29.77 21.81 -34.93
C VAL A 536 -30.48 20.58 -35.50
N TYR A 537 -31.56 20.80 -36.22
CA TYR A 537 -32.20 19.69 -36.94
C TYR A 537 -31.39 19.31 -38.17
N ASP A 538 -30.97 18.04 -38.25
CA ASP A 538 -30.28 17.48 -39.42
C ASP A 538 -31.31 16.81 -40.31
N PRO A 539 -31.53 17.34 -41.54
CA PRO A 539 -32.46 16.75 -42.50
C PRO A 539 -32.03 15.36 -42.98
N THR A 540 -30.74 15.07 -43.01
CA THR A 540 -30.18 13.79 -43.47
C THR A 540 -30.46 12.66 -42.49
N GLU A 541 -30.34 12.94 -41.20
CA GLU A 541 -30.59 11.98 -40.14
C GLU A 541 -32.03 12.04 -39.60
N ALA A 542 -32.83 13.00 -40.10
CA ALA A 542 -34.19 13.26 -39.68
C ALA A 542 -34.38 13.40 -38.18
N LYS A 543 -33.35 13.96 -37.47
CA LYS A 543 -33.34 14.14 -36.02
C LYS A 543 -32.53 15.39 -35.64
N ALA A 544 -32.75 15.85 -34.40
CA ALA A 544 -31.90 16.88 -33.84
C ALA A 544 -30.54 16.32 -33.47
N VAL A 545 -29.46 16.99 -33.86
CA VAL A 545 -28.07 16.68 -33.51
C VAL A 545 -27.48 17.77 -32.67
N ASN A 546 -26.52 17.41 -31.79
CA ASN A 546 -25.77 18.36 -30.98
C ASN A 546 -24.50 18.77 -31.72
N GLU A 547 -24.37 20.02 -32.04
CA GLU A 547 -23.14 20.62 -32.55
C GLU A 547 -22.34 21.25 -31.39
N ASN A 548 -21.06 20.94 -31.28
CA ASN A 548 -20.19 21.52 -30.29
C ASN A 548 -19.79 22.95 -30.69
N VAL A 549 -20.05 23.89 -29.82
CA VAL A 549 -19.63 25.30 -29.99
C VAL A 549 -18.47 25.56 -29.04
N ASN A 550 -17.29 25.76 -29.61
CA ASN A 550 -16.08 26.08 -28.84
C ASN A 550 -16.01 27.59 -28.55
N GLY A 551 -15.83 27.93 -27.30
CA GLY A 551 -15.70 29.33 -26.85
C GLY A 551 -16.01 29.45 -25.37
N PHE A 552 -15.63 30.57 -24.81
CA PHE A 552 -15.93 30.86 -23.39
C PHE A 552 -17.40 31.25 -23.24
N ASP A 553 -18.08 30.61 -22.30
CA ASP A 553 -19.42 30.98 -21.85
C ASP A 553 -19.53 30.77 -20.34
N SER A 554 -20.57 31.38 -19.72
CA SER A 554 -20.78 31.31 -18.28
C SER A 554 -22.26 31.38 -17.90
N TYR A 555 -22.59 30.74 -16.80
CA TYR A 555 -23.88 30.91 -16.15
C TYR A 555 -23.76 31.09 -14.64
N ARG A 556 -24.78 31.72 -14.05
CA ARG A 556 -24.84 32.09 -12.64
C ARG A 556 -26.07 31.50 -12.03
N THR A 557 -25.91 30.84 -10.89
CA THR A 557 -27.03 30.28 -10.12
C THR A 557 -26.91 30.69 -8.66
N TYR A 558 -28.02 30.74 -7.98
CA TYR A 558 -28.05 30.96 -6.54
C TYR A 558 -29.23 30.21 -5.93
N ASN A 559 -29.06 29.83 -4.67
CA ASN A 559 -30.10 29.19 -3.89
C ASN A 559 -30.14 29.78 -2.49
N PHE A 560 -31.27 29.60 -1.83
CA PHE A 560 -31.49 29.95 -0.44
C PHE A 560 -31.90 28.71 0.32
N SER A 561 -31.36 28.49 1.52
CA SER A 561 -31.82 27.42 2.40
C SER A 561 -31.81 27.88 3.86
N THR A 562 -32.78 27.39 4.62
CA THR A 562 -32.82 27.55 6.07
C THR A 562 -33.10 26.20 6.72
N ASN A 563 -32.48 25.97 7.85
CA ASN A 563 -32.66 24.75 8.61
C ASN A 563 -33.00 25.08 10.07
N LEU A 564 -33.84 24.25 10.66
CA LEU A 564 -34.23 24.32 12.07
C LEU A 564 -34.12 22.91 12.65
N GLY A 565 -33.37 22.72 13.71
CA GLY A 565 -33.22 21.45 14.35
C GLY A 565 -33.05 21.55 15.86
N THR A 566 -33.34 20.46 16.53
CA THR A 566 -33.12 20.33 17.98
C THR A 566 -32.59 18.95 18.34
N THR A 567 -32.19 18.78 19.59
CA THR A 567 -31.80 17.49 20.12
C THR A 567 -32.66 17.18 21.35
N ILE A 568 -33.36 16.06 21.30
CA ILE A 568 -34.23 15.56 22.36
C ILE A 568 -33.55 14.34 22.97
N TYR A 569 -33.51 14.30 24.28
CA TYR A 569 -32.92 13.19 25.02
C TYR A 569 -34.01 12.49 25.80
N GLY A 570 -34.12 11.18 25.65
CA GLY A 570 -34.93 10.30 26.47
C GLY A 570 -34.03 9.28 27.18
N THR A 571 -34.35 8.96 28.42
CA THR A 571 -33.68 7.88 29.15
C THR A 571 -34.77 7.00 29.78
N PHE A 572 -34.71 5.72 29.42
CA PHE A 572 -35.62 4.70 29.97
C PHE A 572 -34.81 3.90 30.98
N ASN A 573 -35.14 3.97 32.24
CA ASN A 573 -34.46 3.29 33.35
C ASN A 573 -35.23 2.01 33.72
N PHE A 574 -34.53 0.88 33.80
CA PHE A 574 -35.07 -0.45 34.11
C PHE A 574 -34.68 -0.95 35.49
N GLY A 575 -33.78 -0.24 36.20
CA GLY A 575 -33.22 -0.57 37.50
C GLY A 575 -31.79 -1.08 37.41
N ASP A 576 -31.05 -0.85 38.53
CA ASP A 576 -29.60 -1.17 38.60
C ASP A 576 -29.36 -2.68 38.75
N ASP A 577 -30.37 -3.44 39.17
CA ASP A 577 -30.36 -4.90 39.29
C ASP A 577 -30.50 -5.62 37.95
N LYS A 578 -31.01 -4.95 36.94
CA LYS A 578 -31.24 -5.54 35.58
C LYS A 578 -29.97 -5.62 34.76
N LYS A 579 -29.96 -6.56 33.81
CA LYS A 579 -28.86 -6.70 32.85
C LYS A 579 -28.71 -5.43 31.98
N ILE A 580 -29.82 -4.86 31.51
CA ILE A 580 -29.90 -3.55 30.88
C ILE A 580 -30.44 -2.59 31.92
N GLN A 581 -29.60 -1.69 32.42
CA GLN A 581 -29.96 -0.75 33.48
C GLN A 581 -30.71 0.45 32.94
N SER A 582 -30.28 0.96 31.78
CA SER A 582 -30.98 2.06 31.09
C SER A 582 -30.70 2.07 29.60
N ILE A 583 -31.65 2.62 28.83
CA ILE A 583 -31.49 2.93 27.42
C ILE A 583 -31.64 4.43 27.24
N ARG A 584 -30.59 5.05 26.68
CA ARG A 584 -30.60 6.45 26.28
C ARG A 584 -30.95 6.55 24.82
N HIS A 585 -32.00 7.26 24.50
CA HIS A 585 -32.41 7.63 23.15
C HIS A 585 -32.07 9.09 22.89
N VAL A 586 -31.28 9.36 21.86
CA VAL A 586 -30.99 10.71 21.37
C VAL A 586 -31.67 10.90 20.03
N MET A 587 -32.62 11.80 19.96
CA MET A 587 -33.43 12.11 18.78
C MET A 587 -33.08 13.50 18.28
N ARG A 588 -32.76 13.64 17.00
CA ARG A 588 -32.39 14.90 16.34
C ARG A 588 -33.34 15.15 15.15
N PRO A 589 -34.52 15.72 15.38
CA PRO A 589 -35.38 16.18 14.31
C PRO A 589 -34.83 17.47 13.69
N SER A 590 -34.97 17.57 12.37
CA SER A 590 -34.63 18.77 11.63
C SER A 590 -35.58 18.98 10.46
N VAL A 591 -35.88 20.24 10.19
CA VAL A 591 -36.65 20.69 9.06
C VAL A 591 -35.78 21.68 8.27
N THR A 592 -35.72 21.49 6.96
CA THR A 592 -34.97 22.33 6.04
C THR A 592 -35.87 22.86 4.95
N TYR A 593 -35.89 24.15 4.74
CA TYR A 593 -36.53 24.77 3.58
C TYR A 593 -35.46 25.18 2.59
N ALA A 594 -35.62 24.79 1.33
CA ALA A 594 -34.70 25.13 0.24
C ALA A 594 -35.47 25.73 -0.94
N TYR A 595 -34.98 26.83 -1.45
CA TYR A 595 -35.53 27.53 -2.59
C TYR A 595 -34.43 27.80 -3.61
N THR A 596 -34.68 27.38 -4.86
CA THR A 596 -33.82 27.69 -6.01
C THR A 596 -34.69 28.36 -7.06
N PRO A 597 -34.42 29.59 -7.51
CA PRO A 597 -35.19 30.23 -8.53
C PRO A 597 -35.04 29.60 -9.90
N SER A 598 -35.93 29.92 -10.82
CA SER A 598 -35.84 29.56 -12.24
C SER A 598 -34.65 30.25 -12.90
N PHE A 599 -33.94 29.51 -13.74
CA PHE A 599 -32.89 30.00 -14.62
C PHE A 599 -33.22 29.81 -16.10
N GLU A 600 -34.49 29.88 -16.46
CA GLU A 600 -35.03 29.74 -17.81
C GLU A 600 -34.30 30.61 -18.86
N ARG A 601 -33.74 31.77 -18.44
CA ARG A 601 -32.93 32.65 -19.30
C ARG A 601 -31.74 31.96 -19.98
N TYR A 602 -31.32 30.75 -19.55
CA TYR A 602 -30.26 29.96 -20.14
C TYR A 602 -30.79 28.83 -21.05
N TYR A 603 -32.08 28.85 -21.35
CA TYR A 603 -32.75 27.89 -22.21
C TYR A 603 -33.16 28.56 -23.53
N ASP A 604 -32.95 27.81 -24.61
CA ASP A 604 -33.27 28.17 -25.97
C ASP A 604 -34.18 27.08 -26.57
N THR A 605 -34.79 27.36 -27.72
CA THR A 605 -35.64 26.39 -28.45
C THR A 605 -34.95 25.91 -29.74
N TYR A 606 -35.23 24.67 -30.14
CA TYR A 606 -34.77 24.12 -31.40
C TYR A 606 -35.90 23.36 -32.10
N SER A 607 -35.81 23.24 -33.42
CA SER A 607 -36.79 22.51 -34.22
C SER A 607 -36.51 20.99 -34.11
N VAL A 608 -37.57 20.21 -33.84
CA VAL A 608 -37.51 18.75 -33.76
C VAL A 608 -37.82 18.12 -35.13
N ASP A 609 -38.51 18.84 -36.02
CA ASP A 609 -38.95 18.37 -37.30
C ASP A 609 -38.44 19.28 -38.43
N ALA A 610 -38.50 18.77 -39.68
CA ALA A 610 -38.12 19.49 -40.89
C ALA A 610 -38.98 20.72 -41.20
N THR A 611 -40.21 20.80 -40.65
CA THR A 611 -41.14 21.92 -40.90
C THR A 611 -40.92 23.10 -39.96
N GLY A 612 -40.13 22.95 -38.89
CA GLY A 612 -39.90 23.98 -37.87
C GLY A 612 -41.11 24.24 -37.00
N LYS A 613 -42.20 23.47 -37.15
CA LYS A 613 -43.42 23.67 -36.38
C LYS A 613 -43.38 23.05 -34.99
N ILE A 614 -42.64 21.94 -34.81
CA ILE A 614 -42.47 21.30 -33.56
C ILE A 614 -41.14 21.76 -32.95
N VAL A 615 -41.24 22.52 -31.89
CA VAL A 615 -40.07 23.02 -31.18
C VAL A 615 -39.92 22.34 -29.80
N SER A 616 -38.71 22.12 -29.37
CA SER A 616 -38.38 21.67 -28.03
C SER A 616 -37.35 22.59 -27.40
N GLU A 617 -37.30 22.58 -26.11
CA GLU A 617 -36.36 23.42 -25.35
C GLU A 617 -35.10 22.67 -24.99
N TYR A 618 -34.02 23.38 -24.92
CA TYR A 618 -32.71 22.86 -24.45
C TYR A 618 -31.91 23.98 -23.80
N THR A 619 -30.88 23.61 -23.08
CA THR A 619 -29.89 24.60 -22.64
C THR A 619 -28.56 24.30 -23.31
N ARG A 620 -27.87 25.36 -23.76
CA ARG A 620 -26.53 25.21 -24.36
C ARG A 620 -25.49 24.64 -23.38
N PHE A 621 -25.81 24.57 -22.09
CA PHE A 621 -25.00 23.93 -21.03
C PHE A 621 -25.38 22.49 -20.77
N GLU A 622 -26.32 21.92 -21.53
CA GLU A 622 -26.69 20.49 -21.46
C GLU A 622 -25.43 19.64 -21.67
N ASN A 623 -25.28 18.59 -20.88
CA ASN A 623 -24.05 17.76 -20.82
C ASN A 623 -22.78 18.51 -20.40
N GLY A 624 -22.89 19.74 -19.86
CA GLY A 624 -21.75 20.48 -19.35
C GLY A 624 -21.12 19.83 -18.12
N LEU A 625 -19.83 20.11 -17.92
CA LEU A 625 -18.98 19.53 -16.88
C LEU A 625 -19.51 19.72 -15.44
N TYR A 626 -20.27 20.78 -15.19
CA TYR A 626 -20.87 21.11 -13.89
C TYR A 626 -22.41 20.99 -13.91
N GLY A 627 -22.97 20.36 -14.93
CA GLY A 627 -24.40 20.29 -15.13
C GLY A 627 -24.99 21.56 -15.74
N ALA A 628 -26.28 21.53 -15.98
CA ALA A 628 -27.04 22.65 -16.50
C ALA A 628 -27.70 23.45 -15.37
N PRO A 629 -27.90 24.77 -15.52
CA PRO A 629 -28.75 25.51 -14.61
C PRO A 629 -30.19 24.97 -14.62
N ALA A 630 -30.87 24.95 -13.49
CA ALA A 630 -32.25 24.49 -13.41
C ALA A 630 -33.19 25.41 -14.19
N LYS A 631 -34.04 24.83 -15.05
CA LYS A 631 -35.02 25.61 -15.78
C LYS A 631 -36.09 26.17 -14.82
N ASP A 632 -36.74 25.29 -14.09
CA ASP A 632 -37.82 25.62 -13.21
C ASP A 632 -37.35 25.97 -11.80
N ASN A 633 -38.16 26.77 -11.11
CA ASN A 633 -37.87 27.02 -9.71
C ASN A 633 -38.14 25.75 -8.87
N SER A 634 -37.38 25.65 -7.80
CA SER A 634 -37.54 24.56 -6.83
C SER A 634 -37.85 25.14 -5.46
N ASN A 635 -38.88 24.59 -4.84
CA ASN A 635 -39.38 25.03 -3.54
C ASN A 635 -39.69 23.77 -2.70
N ILE A 636 -38.77 23.43 -1.80
CA ILE A 636 -38.72 22.13 -1.13
C ILE A 636 -38.63 22.31 0.37
N VAL A 637 -39.47 21.59 1.13
CA VAL A 637 -39.31 21.39 2.57
C VAL A 637 -38.85 19.96 2.82
N GLY A 638 -37.67 19.86 3.45
CA GLY A 638 -37.09 18.56 3.85
C GLY A 638 -37.33 18.29 5.33
N PHE A 639 -37.60 17.04 5.67
CA PHE A 639 -37.73 16.53 7.03
C PHE A 639 -36.72 15.46 7.25
N ALA A 640 -35.93 15.55 8.33
CA ALA A 640 -35.01 14.52 8.72
C ALA A 640 -35.10 14.25 10.23
N LEU A 641 -35.01 12.97 10.59
CA LEU A 641 -35.00 12.51 11.96
C LEU A 641 -33.85 11.52 12.13
N SER A 642 -32.85 11.90 12.91
CA SER A 642 -31.72 11.04 13.24
C SER A 642 -31.83 10.55 14.69
N ASN A 643 -31.73 9.25 14.88
CA ASN A 643 -31.86 8.60 16.17
C ASN A 643 -30.60 7.83 16.51
N THR A 644 -30.21 7.86 17.78
CA THR A 644 -29.12 7.07 18.34
C THR A 644 -29.59 6.40 19.64
N PHE A 645 -29.36 5.10 19.77
CA PHE A 645 -29.72 4.34 20.94
C PHE A 645 -28.49 3.77 21.62
N GLU A 646 -28.26 4.11 22.88
CA GLU A 646 -27.18 3.68 23.74
C GLU A 646 -27.75 2.99 24.96
N ALA A 647 -27.27 1.79 25.31
CA ALA A 647 -27.65 1.07 26.52
C ALA A 647 -26.51 1.09 27.56
N LYS A 648 -26.88 1.25 28.81
CA LYS A 648 -26.02 0.92 29.95
C LYS A 648 -26.34 -0.51 30.38
N VAL A 649 -25.33 -1.37 30.34
CA VAL A 649 -25.44 -2.78 30.63
C VAL A 649 -24.51 -3.13 31.77
N ARG A 650 -24.97 -3.96 32.73
CA ARG A 650 -24.14 -4.48 33.82
C ARG A 650 -22.92 -5.21 33.23
N ASP A 651 -21.74 -4.89 33.68
CA ASP A 651 -20.53 -5.62 33.22
C ASP A 651 -20.59 -7.07 33.72
N ARG A 652 -20.07 -8.00 33.00
CA ARG A 652 -19.94 -9.41 33.41
C ARG A 652 -18.92 -9.59 34.51
N ASP A 653 -17.97 -8.67 34.59
CA ASP A 653 -16.95 -8.63 35.64
C ASP A 653 -17.54 -7.98 36.89
N SER A 654 -17.81 -8.79 37.90
CA SER A 654 -18.42 -8.36 39.17
C SER A 654 -17.55 -7.39 39.98
N THR A 655 -16.28 -7.25 39.60
CA THR A 655 -15.33 -6.29 40.22
C THR A 655 -15.50 -4.88 39.73
N LYS A 656 -16.17 -4.71 38.56
CA LYS A 656 -16.40 -3.39 37.93
C LYS A 656 -17.75 -2.84 38.40
N THR A 657 -17.71 -1.76 39.11
CA THR A 657 -18.91 -1.06 39.63
C THR A 657 -19.57 -0.17 38.57
N GLU A 658 -18.83 0.24 37.53
CA GLU A 658 -19.36 1.10 36.47
C GLU A 658 -20.04 0.27 35.36
N PRO A 659 -21.25 0.62 34.94
CA PRO A 659 -21.93 -0.09 33.87
C PRO A 659 -21.24 0.14 32.48
N LYS A 660 -21.14 -0.93 31.71
CA LYS A 660 -20.64 -0.86 30.33
C LYS A 660 -21.64 -0.16 29.42
N LYS A 661 -21.18 0.82 28.63
CA LYS A 661 -21.99 1.46 27.60
C LYS A 661 -21.89 0.68 26.29
N ILE A 662 -23.03 0.33 25.72
CA ILE A 662 -23.13 -0.39 24.44
C ILE A 662 -24.04 0.40 23.51
N MET A 663 -23.57 0.66 22.28
CA MET A 663 -24.39 1.25 21.23
C MET A 663 -25.33 0.18 20.68
N LEU A 664 -26.66 0.37 20.82
CA LEU A 664 -27.66 -0.52 20.24
C LEU A 664 -27.87 -0.18 18.76
N LEU A 665 -28.03 1.11 18.47
CA LEU A 665 -28.06 1.65 17.13
C LEU A 665 -27.22 2.92 17.09
N ASN A 666 -26.16 2.89 16.28
CA ASN A 666 -25.29 4.06 16.14
C ASN A 666 -26.03 5.19 15.42
N ASN A 667 -26.83 4.83 14.44
CA ASN A 667 -27.69 5.73 13.72
C ASN A 667 -28.94 4.98 13.20
N LEU A 668 -30.07 5.67 13.23
CA LEU A 668 -31.30 5.29 12.54
C LEU A 668 -31.90 6.59 12.01
N ASN A 669 -31.79 6.79 10.72
CA ASN A 669 -32.16 8.03 10.06
C ASN A 669 -33.37 7.81 9.18
N PHE A 670 -34.30 8.74 9.23
CA PHE A 670 -35.44 8.88 8.36
C PHE A 670 -35.33 10.24 7.68
N SER A 671 -35.50 10.30 6.35
CA SER A 671 -35.51 11.56 5.63
C SER A 671 -36.52 11.51 4.48
N THR A 672 -37.22 12.59 4.29
CA THR A 672 -38.13 12.81 3.16
C THR A 672 -38.22 14.29 2.87
N SER A 673 -38.83 14.67 1.77
CA SER A 673 -39.07 16.05 1.43
C SER A 673 -40.40 16.20 0.67
N TYR A 674 -40.92 17.41 0.73
CA TYR A 674 -42.11 17.83 -0.01
C TYR A 674 -41.74 18.93 -0.99
N ASN A 675 -42.05 18.73 -2.26
CA ASN A 675 -41.86 19.67 -3.34
C ASN A 675 -43.19 20.43 -3.59
N PHE A 676 -43.17 21.74 -3.38
CA PHE A 676 -44.37 22.56 -3.59
C PHE A 676 -44.66 22.84 -5.08
N ASN A 677 -43.68 22.62 -5.95
CA ASN A 677 -43.78 22.85 -7.39
C ASN A 677 -44.06 21.55 -8.17
N ALA A 678 -44.55 20.53 -7.51
CA ALA A 678 -44.90 19.27 -8.15
C ALA A 678 -46.11 19.39 -9.09
N ASP A 679 -46.01 18.81 -10.28
CA ASP A 679 -47.06 18.83 -11.30
C ASP A 679 -47.97 17.59 -11.24
N GLY A 680 -47.69 16.64 -10.36
CA GLY A 680 -48.39 15.37 -10.21
C GLY A 680 -48.27 14.39 -11.36
N LYS A 681 -47.56 14.77 -12.44
CA LYS A 681 -47.34 13.93 -13.62
C LYS A 681 -45.90 13.43 -13.72
N SER A 682 -44.97 14.39 -13.85
CA SER A 682 -43.53 14.11 -13.90
C SER A 682 -42.83 14.26 -12.56
N THR A 683 -43.33 15.17 -11.73
CA THR A 683 -42.83 15.44 -10.40
C THR A 683 -43.93 15.29 -9.35
N PHE A 684 -43.57 14.69 -8.21
CA PHE A 684 -44.53 14.41 -7.14
C PHE A 684 -44.18 15.23 -5.89
N GLY A 685 -45.23 15.60 -5.14
CA GLY A 685 -45.12 16.44 -3.96
C GLY A 685 -44.21 15.80 -2.88
N TRP A 686 -44.64 14.68 -2.36
CA TRP A 686 -43.83 13.94 -1.40
C TRP A 686 -42.74 13.12 -2.10
N GLN A 687 -41.53 13.20 -1.62
CA GLN A 687 -40.48 12.31 -2.02
C GLN A 687 -40.50 11.04 -1.16
N PRO A 688 -39.94 9.92 -1.67
CA PRO A 688 -39.85 8.70 -0.86
C PRO A 688 -39.15 8.93 0.48
N VAL A 689 -39.63 8.27 1.52
CA VAL A 689 -38.96 8.23 2.82
C VAL A 689 -37.76 7.29 2.72
N LEU A 690 -36.55 7.85 2.90
CA LEU A 690 -35.32 7.12 2.98
C LEU A 690 -35.05 6.73 4.43
N VAL A 691 -34.92 5.45 4.68
CA VAL A 691 -34.55 4.87 5.97
C VAL A 691 -33.14 4.34 5.86
N SER A 692 -32.27 4.73 6.77
CA SER A 692 -30.91 4.19 6.85
C SER A 692 -30.50 3.99 8.29
N GLY A 693 -29.80 2.91 8.55
CA GLY A 693 -29.33 2.61 9.89
C GLY A 693 -28.08 1.77 9.90
N GLY A 694 -27.38 1.85 11.02
CA GLY A 694 -26.18 1.05 11.22
C GLY A 694 -25.91 0.84 12.70
N THR A 695 -25.35 -0.33 13.00
CA THR A 695 -24.96 -0.67 14.36
C THR A 695 -23.76 -1.58 14.38
N GLN A 696 -23.10 -1.60 15.53
CA GLN A 696 -21.95 -2.44 15.81
C GLN A 696 -22.20 -3.20 17.10
N PHE A 697 -22.01 -4.51 17.04
CA PHE A 697 -22.16 -5.40 18.19
C PHE A 697 -20.86 -6.11 18.54
N PHE A 698 -20.80 -6.67 19.73
CA PHE A 698 -19.71 -7.54 20.21
C PHE A 698 -18.33 -6.88 20.12
N ASP A 699 -18.19 -5.66 20.66
CA ASP A 699 -16.95 -4.88 20.65
C ASP A 699 -16.41 -4.66 19.21
N ASN A 700 -17.29 -4.26 18.31
CA ASN A 700 -17.04 -3.98 16.86
C ASN A 700 -16.73 -5.22 16.00
N LYS A 701 -16.94 -6.43 16.52
CA LYS A 701 -16.75 -7.66 15.75
C LYS A 701 -17.84 -7.88 14.71
N MET A 702 -19.05 -7.32 14.93
CA MET A 702 -20.17 -7.40 14.01
C MET A 702 -20.61 -6.00 13.62
N ASN A 703 -20.64 -5.73 12.32
CA ASN A 703 -21.17 -4.51 11.73
C ASN A 703 -22.41 -4.85 10.91
N MET A 704 -23.48 -4.13 11.14
CA MET A 704 -24.72 -4.26 10.37
C MET A 704 -25.12 -2.89 9.85
N ASN A 705 -25.39 -2.79 8.54
CA ASN A 705 -25.97 -1.61 7.92
C ASN A 705 -27.22 -2.03 7.16
N PHE A 706 -28.22 -1.19 7.19
CA PHE A 706 -29.47 -1.41 6.47
C PHE A 706 -30.01 -0.09 5.91
N GLY A 707 -30.72 -0.20 4.81
CA GLY A 707 -31.41 0.91 4.16
C GLY A 707 -32.70 0.45 3.54
N ALA A 708 -33.67 1.35 3.44
CA ALA A 708 -34.90 1.12 2.72
C ALA A 708 -35.44 2.42 2.11
N THR A 709 -36.11 2.30 0.99
CA THR A 709 -36.84 3.39 0.33
C THR A 709 -38.31 3.09 0.36
N LEU A 710 -39.08 3.97 0.97
CA LEU A 710 -40.49 3.84 1.20
C LEU A 710 -41.21 4.94 0.40
N ASP A 711 -41.90 4.56 -0.69
CA ASP A 711 -42.62 5.50 -1.55
C ASP A 711 -44.07 5.63 -1.10
N PRO A 712 -44.60 6.84 -0.83
CA PRO A 712 -45.98 7.03 -0.45
C PRO A 712 -47.00 6.86 -1.59
N TYR A 713 -46.54 6.92 -2.86
CA TYR A 713 -47.39 6.89 -4.03
C TYR A 713 -47.63 5.48 -4.60
N ALA A 714 -48.84 5.32 -5.17
CA ALA A 714 -49.22 4.13 -5.91
C ALA A 714 -48.53 4.10 -7.30
N ILE A 715 -48.60 2.95 -7.96
CA ILE A 715 -48.20 2.77 -9.36
C ILE A 715 -49.36 2.23 -10.17
N ASP A 716 -49.38 2.58 -11.46
CA ASP A 716 -50.32 2.04 -12.43
C ASP A 716 -49.98 0.58 -12.81
N ASN A 717 -50.74 0.00 -13.72
CA ASN A 717 -50.49 -1.36 -14.21
C ASN A 717 -49.22 -1.47 -15.07
N GLY A 718 -48.73 -0.37 -15.60
CA GLY A 718 -47.47 -0.30 -16.32
C GLY A 718 -46.24 -0.11 -15.40
N GLY A 719 -46.45 0.02 -14.08
CA GLY A 719 -45.40 0.24 -13.12
C GLY A 719 -44.93 1.70 -13.00
N ASN A 720 -45.65 2.66 -13.61
CA ASN A 720 -45.37 4.08 -13.48
C ASN A 720 -46.02 4.65 -12.24
N LYS A 721 -45.37 5.60 -11.58
CA LYS A 721 -45.90 6.29 -10.42
C LYS A 721 -47.09 7.17 -10.82
N ILE A 722 -48.17 7.17 -10.03
CA ILE A 722 -49.37 8.00 -10.20
C ILE A 722 -49.53 8.92 -8.99
N ASP A 723 -50.16 10.08 -9.19
CA ASP A 723 -50.46 11.06 -8.15
C ASP A 723 -51.64 10.64 -7.27
N LYS A 724 -51.49 9.49 -6.63
CA LYS A 724 -52.42 8.94 -5.67
C LYS A 724 -51.65 8.21 -4.59
N PHE A 725 -52.00 8.44 -3.32
CA PHE A 725 -51.28 7.74 -2.25
C PHE A 725 -51.57 6.22 -2.32
N ASN A 726 -50.56 5.43 -1.96
CA ASN A 726 -50.68 3.98 -2.01
C ASN A 726 -51.79 3.45 -1.07
N ILE A 727 -51.98 4.10 0.07
CA ILE A 727 -53.08 3.78 1.02
C ILE A 727 -54.45 4.05 0.40
N ASP A 728 -54.61 5.13 -0.35
CA ASP A 728 -55.86 5.49 -1.02
C ASP A 728 -56.19 4.59 -2.23
N ASN A 729 -55.21 3.80 -2.66
CA ASN A 729 -55.33 2.82 -3.73
C ASN A 729 -55.41 1.38 -3.19
N GLY A 730 -55.77 1.21 -1.91
CA GLY A 730 -55.98 -0.09 -1.26
C GLY A 730 -54.67 -0.78 -0.83
N GLY A 731 -53.55 -0.10 -0.83
CA GLY A 731 -52.27 -0.60 -0.36
C GLY A 731 -51.89 -0.18 1.07
N SER A 732 -50.67 -0.44 1.47
CA SER A 732 -50.08 0.02 2.74
C SER A 732 -49.79 1.53 2.71
N LEU A 733 -49.51 2.14 3.87
CA LEU A 733 -49.16 3.56 4.02
C LEU A 733 -47.99 3.96 3.10
N PHE A 734 -47.01 3.09 2.97
CA PHE A 734 -45.87 3.25 2.08
C PHE A 734 -45.61 1.96 1.31
N ARG A 735 -45.19 2.08 0.08
CA ARG A 735 -44.69 0.99 -0.76
C ARG A 735 -43.15 0.92 -0.62
N MET A 736 -42.64 -0.18 -0.13
CA MET A 736 -41.21 -0.39 -0.08
C MET A 736 -40.68 -0.67 -1.50
N THR A 737 -39.91 0.25 -2.05
CA THR A 737 -39.38 0.15 -3.42
C THR A 737 -38.02 -0.51 -3.48
N SER A 738 -37.23 -0.33 -2.45
CA SER A 738 -35.94 -1.01 -2.31
C SER A 738 -35.58 -1.19 -0.83
N ALA A 739 -34.86 -2.24 -0.54
CA ALA A 739 -34.22 -2.44 0.76
C ALA A 739 -32.87 -3.15 0.59
N ASN A 740 -31.92 -2.82 1.44
CA ASN A 740 -30.63 -3.48 1.49
C ASN A 740 -30.20 -3.71 2.94
N VAL A 741 -29.58 -4.85 3.15
CA VAL A 741 -28.98 -5.21 4.45
C VAL A 741 -27.59 -5.77 4.18
N THR A 742 -26.60 -5.29 4.90
CA THR A 742 -25.24 -5.86 4.90
C THR A 742 -24.83 -6.17 6.33
N VAL A 743 -24.29 -7.36 6.54
CA VAL A 743 -23.80 -7.82 7.83
C VAL A 743 -22.39 -8.38 7.64
N ASN A 744 -21.45 -7.86 8.41
CA ASN A 744 -20.09 -8.39 8.49
C ASN A 744 -19.81 -8.83 9.92
N TYR A 745 -19.39 -10.06 10.10
CA TYR A 745 -19.09 -10.61 11.41
C TYR A 745 -17.76 -11.36 11.42
N SER A 746 -16.88 -11.00 12.36
CA SER A 746 -15.57 -11.64 12.56
C SER A 746 -15.57 -12.41 13.87
N PHE A 747 -15.25 -13.71 13.77
CA PHE A 747 -15.05 -14.61 14.90
C PHE A 747 -13.58 -14.99 14.98
N SER A 748 -13.02 -15.09 16.18
CA SER A 748 -11.66 -15.59 16.38
C SER A 748 -11.51 -16.15 17.78
N ASN A 749 -10.81 -17.28 17.92
CA ASN A 749 -10.35 -17.79 19.20
C ASN A 749 -8.88 -17.44 19.48
N LYS A 750 -8.22 -16.77 18.52
CA LYS A 750 -6.86 -16.23 18.70
C LYS A 750 -6.91 -15.06 19.68
N GLY A 751 -6.04 -15.04 20.70
CA GLY A 751 -5.90 -13.90 21.59
C GLY A 751 -5.56 -12.63 20.76
N THR A 752 -6.35 -11.58 20.94
CA THR A 752 -6.14 -10.32 20.22
C THR A 752 -4.86 -9.64 20.72
N SER A 753 -3.80 -9.68 19.93
CA SER A 753 -2.72 -8.71 20.09
C SER A 753 -3.15 -7.40 19.40
N GLU A 754 -2.96 -6.26 20.09
CA GLU A 754 -3.37 -4.94 19.57
C GLU A 754 -2.66 -4.54 18.25
N LYS A 755 -1.59 -5.22 17.86
CA LYS A 755 -0.86 -4.99 16.60
C LYS A 755 -1.59 -5.46 15.35
N ASP A 756 -2.51 -6.41 15.45
CA ASP A 756 -3.18 -7.01 14.28
C ASP A 756 -4.36 -6.17 13.76
N LYS A 757 -4.86 -5.22 14.53
CA LYS A 757 -6.03 -4.39 14.14
C LYS A 757 -5.75 -3.39 13.02
N ASN A 758 -4.52 -2.98 12.80
CA ASN A 758 -4.18 -1.92 11.84
C ASN A 758 -3.65 -2.39 10.49
N THR A 759 -3.37 -3.68 10.32
CA THR A 759 -2.70 -4.20 9.12
C THR A 759 -3.66 -4.74 8.06
N GLN A 760 -4.87 -5.12 8.41
CA GLN A 760 -5.81 -5.73 7.46
C GLN A 760 -6.62 -4.72 6.63
N SER A 761 -6.87 -3.51 7.11
CA SER A 761 -7.74 -2.55 6.41
C SER A 761 -7.01 -1.62 5.42
N GLN A 762 -5.69 -1.50 5.51
CA GLN A 762 -4.92 -0.55 4.68
C GLN A 762 -4.22 -1.17 3.46
N ARG A 763 -4.18 -2.49 3.34
CA ARG A 763 -3.37 -3.15 2.29
C ARG A 763 -4.07 -3.35 0.94
N ASN A 764 -5.38 -3.26 0.84
CA ASN A 764 -6.07 -3.83 -0.32
C ASN A 764 -6.88 -2.87 -1.17
N GLY A 765 -7.01 -1.59 -0.87
CA GLY A 765 -7.80 -0.66 -1.71
C GLY A 765 -9.20 -1.18 -2.11
N GLY A 766 -9.59 -2.34 -1.60
CA GLY A 766 -10.87 -2.98 -1.78
C GLY A 766 -11.87 -2.52 -0.71
N ARG A 767 -13.14 -2.70 -0.97
CA ARG A 767 -14.20 -2.46 0.00
C ARG A 767 -13.97 -3.38 1.20
N SER A 768 -14.28 -2.90 2.40
CA SER A 768 -14.14 -3.65 3.66
C SER A 768 -14.98 -4.94 3.74
N ASP A 769 -15.89 -5.13 2.79
CA ASP A 769 -16.76 -6.29 2.60
C ASP A 769 -16.23 -7.30 1.56
N ASP A 770 -15.12 -7.00 0.89
CA ASP A 770 -14.49 -7.89 -0.09
C ASP A 770 -13.54 -8.88 0.61
N LEU A 771 -14.07 -10.05 0.96
CA LEU A 771 -13.29 -11.13 1.58
C LEU A 771 -12.30 -11.78 0.60
N PHE A 772 -12.45 -11.55 -0.70
CA PHE A 772 -11.57 -12.11 -1.75
C PHE A 772 -10.44 -11.16 -2.13
N GLY A 773 -10.50 -9.90 -1.71
CA GLY A 773 -9.47 -8.89 -1.96
C GLY A 773 -8.17 -9.07 -1.18
N THR A 774 -8.10 -10.03 -0.26
CA THR A 774 -6.85 -10.37 0.45
C THR A 774 -5.98 -11.28 -0.40
N ASN A 775 -5.29 -10.68 -1.34
CA ASN A 775 -4.36 -11.39 -2.18
C ASN A 775 -3.02 -11.56 -1.47
N THR A 776 -2.74 -12.78 -1.06
CA THR A 776 -1.35 -13.19 -0.88
C THR A 776 -0.75 -13.38 -2.27
N ASP A 777 0.00 -12.39 -2.74
CA ASP A 777 0.85 -12.58 -3.91
C ASP A 777 1.90 -13.63 -3.55
N LEU A 778 1.73 -14.82 -4.09
CA LEU A 778 2.62 -15.96 -3.83
C LEU A 778 4.05 -15.72 -4.34
N ASN A 779 4.23 -14.77 -5.24
CA ASN A 779 5.54 -14.35 -5.71
C ASN A 779 6.24 -13.42 -4.71
N ASP A 780 5.51 -12.80 -3.78
CA ASP A 780 6.11 -11.98 -2.75
C ASP A 780 6.44 -12.83 -1.53
N SER A 781 7.70 -13.23 -1.44
CA SER A 781 8.24 -13.95 -0.30
C SER A 781 8.12 -13.22 1.04
N ARG A 782 7.82 -11.92 1.00
CA ARG A 782 7.68 -11.07 2.19
C ARG A 782 6.29 -11.10 2.83
N ASN A 783 5.29 -11.67 2.14
CA ASN A 783 3.88 -11.66 2.57
C ASN A 783 3.37 -13.05 3.02
N SER A 784 4.25 -13.96 3.40
CA SER A 784 3.85 -15.23 4.05
C SER A 784 3.16 -14.96 5.38
N GLN A 785 2.15 -15.75 5.72
CA GLN A 785 1.52 -15.72 7.05
C GLN A 785 2.53 -16.00 8.18
N PHE A 786 3.67 -16.62 7.86
CA PHE A 786 4.77 -16.87 8.79
C PHE A 786 5.76 -15.70 8.88
N ALA A 787 5.74 -14.73 7.98
CA ALA A 787 6.74 -13.66 7.90
C ALA A 787 6.64 -12.61 9.02
N ASN A 788 5.55 -12.57 9.75
CA ASN A 788 5.29 -11.61 10.83
C ASN A 788 5.30 -12.23 12.24
N GLU A 789 5.59 -13.52 12.35
CA GLU A 789 5.77 -14.14 13.67
C GLU A 789 7.24 -13.96 14.08
N PRO A 790 7.54 -13.37 15.26
CA PRO A 790 8.87 -13.47 15.81
C PRO A 790 9.21 -14.94 15.97
N GLU A 791 10.44 -15.33 15.60
CA GLU A 791 10.94 -16.66 15.89
C GLU A 791 10.70 -16.94 17.38
N LYS A 792 9.71 -17.76 17.66
CA LYS A 792 9.59 -18.32 18.99
C LYS A 792 10.75 -19.30 19.10
N GLU A 793 11.67 -19.00 20.00
CA GLU A 793 12.61 -20.00 20.50
C GLU A 793 11.83 -21.30 20.75
N ASP A 794 12.38 -22.42 20.31
CA ASP A 794 11.80 -23.75 20.46
C ASP A 794 11.35 -23.98 21.91
N ALA A 795 10.12 -23.60 22.20
CA ALA A 795 9.48 -23.95 23.46
C ALA A 795 9.41 -25.47 23.49
N ILE A 796 10.10 -26.05 24.43
CA ILE A 796 9.99 -27.43 24.89
C ILE A 796 8.53 -27.83 24.72
N ALA A 797 8.28 -28.94 23.99
CA ALA A 797 6.98 -29.45 23.60
C ALA A 797 5.89 -29.15 24.65
N GLU A 798 5.19 -28.03 24.50
CA GLU A 798 3.98 -27.79 25.25
C GLU A 798 2.97 -28.82 24.77
N PHE A 799 2.51 -29.63 25.69
CA PHE A 799 1.38 -30.53 25.48
C PHE A 799 0.28 -29.76 24.74
N PHE A 800 -0.14 -30.27 23.62
CA PHE A 800 -1.19 -29.75 22.76
C PHE A 800 -2.41 -29.42 23.62
N ASN A 801 -2.57 -28.16 23.98
CA ASN A 801 -3.81 -27.67 24.51
C ASN A 801 -4.79 -27.67 23.32
N SER A 802 -5.84 -28.44 23.39
CA SER A 802 -6.74 -28.89 22.32
C SER A 802 -7.51 -27.79 21.56
N LYS A 803 -7.09 -26.54 21.63
CA LYS A 803 -7.74 -25.41 20.96
C LYS A 803 -6.92 -24.98 19.74
N VAL A 804 -7.25 -25.55 18.60
CA VAL A 804 -6.73 -25.11 17.30
C VAL A 804 -7.06 -23.61 17.11
N PRO A 805 -6.08 -22.73 16.89
CA PRO A 805 -6.35 -21.33 16.62
C PRO A 805 -7.05 -21.16 15.28
N TRP A 806 -8.15 -20.42 15.24
CA TRP A 806 -8.87 -20.11 14.02
C TRP A 806 -9.44 -18.70 14.02
N ASP A 807 -9.65 -18.18 12.85
CA ASP A 807 -10.41 -16.98 12.58
C ASP A 807 -11.39 -17.22 11.45
N MET A 808 -12.58 -16.67 11.57
CA MET A 808 -13.63 -16.75 10.57
C MET A 808 -14.24 -15.38 10.36
N THR A 809 -14.41 -14.99 9.12
CA THR A 809 -15.15 -13.79 8.72
C THR A 809 -16.33 -14.20 7.86
N LEU A 810 -17.50 -13.65 8.18
CA LEU A 810 -18.75 -13.85 7.47
C LEU A 810 -19.24 -12.51 6.97
N ALA A 811 -19.55 -12.39 5.69
CA ALA A 811 -20.20 -11.24 5.07
C ALA A 811 -21.51 -11.70 4.41
N TYR A 812 -22.59 -11.03 4.73
CA TYR A 812 -23.91 -11.28 4.15
C TYR A 812 -24.44 -9.99 3.52
N SER A 813 -25.02 -10.10 2.34
CA SER A 813 -25.63 -8.99 1.61
C SER A 813 -26.98 -9.41 1.04
N LEU A 814 -27.99 -8.61 1.32
CA LEU A 814 -29.33 -8.75 0.75
C LEU A 814 -29.73 -7.44 0.08
N THR A 815 -30.22 -7.51 -1.14
CA THR A 815 -30.80 -6.39 -1.87
C THR A 815 -32.17 -6.78 -2.42
N TYR A 816 -33.16 -6.00 -2.08
CA TYR A 816 -34.54 -6.16 -2.52
C TYR A 816 -34.91 -5.00 -3.44
N SER A 817 -35.61 -5.27 -4.52
CA SER A 817 -36.14 -4.28 -5.47
C SER A 817 -37.63 -4.56 -5.75
N ASN A 818 -38.43 -3.50 -5.71
CA ASN A 818 -39.87 -3.53 -6.02
C ASN A 818 -40.32 -2.18 -6.60
N VAL A 819 -39.53 -1.64 -7.53
CA VAL A 819 -39.82 -0.33 -8.15
C VAL A 819 -41.09 -0.42 -9.00
N LYS A 820 -41.18 -1.46 -9.83
CA LYS A 820 -42.26 -1.69 -10.79
C LYS A 820 -43.11 -2.94 -10.48
N ARG A 821 -43.38 -3.25 -9.21
CA ARG A 821 -44.06 -4.47 -8.74
C ARG A 821 -43.28 -5.77 -9.04
N GLU A 822 -41.97 -5.66 -9.22
CA GLU A 822 -41.09 -6.82 -9.50
C GLU A 822 -41.04 -7.77 -8.30
N ASN A 823 -41.13 -7.22 -7.11
CA ASN A 823 -41.05 -7.95 -5.83
C ASN A 823 -39.90 -8.98 -5.84
N THR A 824 -38.75 -8.54 -6.27
CA THR A 824 -37.60 -9.40 -6.53
C THR A 824 -36.47 -9.17 -5.51
N ILE A 825 -35.80 -10.24 -5.14
CA ILE A 825 -34.53 -10.17 -4.45
C ILE A 825 -33.46 -10.14 -5.54
N SER A 826 -32.90 -8.95 -5.81
CA SER A 826 -31.90 -8.73 -6.86
C SER A 826 -30.49 -9.18 -6.44
N GLY A 827 -30.25 -9.29 -5.16
CA GLY A 827 -28.98 -9.79 -4.62
C GLY A 827 -29.21 -10.44 -3.27
N ASN A 828 -28.73 -11.67 -3.09
CA ASN A 828 -28.74 -12.36 -1.82
C ASN A 828 -27.54 -13.30 -1.79
N SER A 829 -26.51 -12.91 -1.06
CA SER A 829 -25.26 -13.65 -1.05
C SER A 829 -24.64 -13.72 0.34
N ILE A 830 -23.96 -14.81 0.59
CA ILE A 830 -23.13 -15.00 1.78
C ILE A 830 -21.71 -15.33 1.35
N MET A 831 -20.73 -14.75 2.04
CA MET A 831 -19.33 -15.04 1.87
C MET A 831 -18.73 -15.44 3.21
N ILE A 832 -17.91 -16.48 3.20
CA ILE A 832 -17.27 -17.03 4.39
C ILE A 832 -15.79 -17.19 4.10
N SER A 833 -14.95 -16.71 4.99
CA SER A 833 -13.50 -16.94 4.98
C SER A 833 -13.07 -17.49 6.34
N VAL A 834 -12.43 -18.65 6.33
CA VAL A 834 -11.92 -19.32 7.53
C VAL A 834 -10.43 -19.53 7.35
N ASN A 835 -9.64 -19.16 8.36
CA ASN A 835 -8.23 -19.50 8.46
C ASN A 835 -8.01 -20.23 9.79
N THR A 836 -7.18 -21.27 9.75
CA THR A 836 -6.88 -22.07 10.93
C THR A 836 -5.43 -22.54 10.93
N ASP A 837 -4.84 -22.59 12.08
CA ASP A 837 -3.51 -23.16 12.29
C ASP A 837 -3.70 -24.63 12.73
N LEU A 838 -3.74 -25.55 11.76
CA LEU A 838 -3.97 -26.99 12.01
C LEU A 838 -2.90 -27.59 12.92
N THR A 839 -1.67 -27.14 12.79
CA THR A 839 -0.52 -27.42 13.65
C THR A 839 0.38 -26.18 13.67
N PRO A 840 1.37 -26.07 14.58
CA PRO A 840 2.33 -24.98 14.56
C PRO A 840 3.05 -24.79 13.22
N LYS A 841 3.11 -25.85 12.39
CA LYS A 841 3.79 -25.86 11.08
C LYS A 841 2.83 -25.91 9.89
N TRP A 842 1.50 -26.03 10.10
CA TRP A 842 0.50 -26.08 9.05
C TRP A 842 -0.58 -25.03 9.26
N LYS A 843 -0.80 -24.20 8.25
CA LYS A 843 -1.91 -23.25 8.18
C LYS A 843 -2.80 -23.62 6.99
N ALA A 844 -4.11 -23.55 7.20
CA ALA A 844 -5.10 -23.77 6.17
C ALA A 844 -6.12 -22.62 6.15
N GLY A 845 -6.56 -22.27 4.97
CA GLY A 845 -7.61 -21.27 4.79
C GLY A 845 -8.57 -21.68 3.69
N VAL A 846 -9.83 -21.35 3.86
CA VAL A 846 -10.86 -21.48 2.84
C VAL A 846 -11.65 -20.17 2.75
N SER A 847 -11.87 -19.70 1.54
CA SER A 847 -12.78 -18.61 1.27
C SER A 847 -13.78 -19.06 0.22
N THR A 848 -15.07 -18.92 0.48
CA THR A 848 -16.14 -19.34 -0.40
C THR A 848 -17.34 -18.41 -0.27
N GLY A 849 -18.17 -18.34 -1.29
CA GLY A 849 -19.43 -17.62 -1.27
C GLY A 849 -20.54 -18.41 -1.92
N TYR A 850 -21.76 -18.10 -1.55
CA TYR A 850 -22.96 -18.66 -2.15
C TYR A 850 -23.94 -17.55 -2.52
N ASP A 851 -24.40 -17.56 -3.75
CA ASP A 851 -25.44 -16.66 -4.25
C ASP A 851 -26.78 -17.41 -4.21
N PHE A 852 -27.72 -16.94 -3.37
CA PHE A 852 -29.04 -17.54 -3.21
C PHE A 852 -29.97 -17.21 -4.36
N VAL A 853 -29.72 -16.13 -5.12
CA VAL A 853 -30.52 -15.74 -6.29
C VAL A 853 -30.17 -16.63 -7.46
N GLN A 854 -28.88 -16.78 -7.76
CA GLN A 854 -28.38 -17.63 -8.84
C GLN A 854 -28.28 -19.10 -8.44
N LYS A 855 -28.52 -19.42 -7.15
CA LYS A 855 -28.46 -20.77 -6.57
C LYS A 855 -27.11 -21.46 -6.86
N GLY A 856 -26.02 -20.70 -6.71
CA GLY A 856 -24.69 -21.20 -7.05
C GLY A 856 -23.62 -20.80 -6.05
N VAL A 857 -22.59 -21.65 -5.94
CA VAL A 857 -21.35 -21.30 -5.27
C VAL A 857 -20.63 -20.30 -6.17
N THR A 858 -20.25 -19.15 -5.62
CA THR A 858 -19.63 -18.09 -6.39
C THR A 858 -18.15 -18.43 -6.62
N PHE A 859 -17.33 -18.13 -5.66
CA PHE A 859 -15.89 -18.29 -5.72
C PHE A 859 -15.45 -19.17 -4.55
N THR A 860 -14.61 -20.15 -4.79
CA THR A 860 -14.05 -20.98 -3.73
C THR A 860 -12.54 -21.07 -3.91
N GLN A 861 -11.82 -20.73 -2.86
CA GLN A 861 -10.36 -20.80 -2.83
C GLN A 861 -9.91 -21.51 -1.55
N PHE A 862 -9.05 -22.50 -1.73
CA PHE A 862 -8.31 -23.17 -0.65
C PHE A 862 -6.88 -22.64 -0.63
N ARG A 863 -6.37 -22.42 0.58
CA ARG A 863 -5.00 -21.97 0.86
C ARG A 863 -4.39 -22.92 1.87
N PHE A 864 -3.21 -23.43 1.59
CA PHE A 864 -2.46 -24.25 2.49
C PHE A 864 -1.04 -23.73 2.56
N GLU A 865 -0.52 -23.55 3.76
CA GLU A 865 0.87 -23.18 3.98
C GLU A 865 1.50 -24.18 4.96
N ARG A 866 2.73 -24.56 4.67
CA ARG A 866 3.51 -25.42 5.55
C ARG A 866 4.90 -24.86 5.78
N ASP A 867 5.26 -24.80 7.04
CA ASP A 867 6.61 -24.54 7.49
C ASP A 867 7.42 -25.84 7.43
N LEU A 868 8.48 -25.86 6.62
CA LEU A 868 9.39 -26.98 6.43
C LEU A 868 10.78 -26.65 6.97
N LEU A 869 10.86 -26.05 8.16
CA LEU A 869 12.09 -25.59 8.82
C LEU A 869 12.78 -24.48 8.00
N SER A 870 13.77 -24.82 7.20
CA SER A 870 14.48 -23.84 6.33
C SER A 870 13.71 -23.47 5.08
N TRP A 871 12.65 -24.20 4.74
CA TRP A 871 11.80 -23.96 3.57
C TRP A 871 10.40 -23.59 4.00
N ARG A 872 9.67 -22.96 3.09
CA ARG A 872 8.22 -22.82 3.19
C ARG A 872 7.56 -23.35 1.94
N MET A 873 6.39 -23.91 2.11
CA MET A 873 5.53 -24.40 1.05
C MET A 873 4.19 -23.68 1.13
N ALA A 874 3.66 -23.27 -0.01
CA ALA A 874 2.31 -22.76 -0.13
C ALA A 874 1.61 -23.41 -1.32
N PHE A 875 0.33 -23.75 -1.12
CA PHE A 875 -0.54 -24.28 -2.15
C PHE A 875 -1.87 -23.56 -2.14
N ASN A 876 -2.20 -22.92 -3.25
CA ASN A 876 -3.49 -22.29 -3.46
C ASN A 876 -4.22 -23.03 -4.56
N TRP A 877 -5.50 -23.29 -4.32
CA TRP A 877 -6.33 -24.03 -5.24
C TRP A 877 -7.71 -23.40 -5.35
N GLN A 878 -8.11 -23.12 -6.58
CA GLN A 878 -9.44 -22.69 -6.95
C GLN A 878 -10.08 -23.76 -7.83
N PRO A 879 -10.92 -24.66 -7.25
CA PRO A 879 -11.50 -25.76 -8.01
C PRO A 879 -12.67 -25.35 -8.91
N LEU A 880 -13.35 -24.21 -8.62
CA LEU A 880 -14.62 -23.83 -9.25
C LEU A 880 -14.46 -22.54 -10.07
N GLY A 881 -15.30 -22.42 -11.11
CA GLY A 881 -15.38 -21.25 -11.98
C GLY A 881 -14.73 -21.45 -13.34
N THR A 882 -14.91 -20.49 -14.24
CA THR A 882 -14.36 -20.53 -15.62
C THR A 882 -12.83 -20.50 -15.67
N ASN A 883 -12.20 -20.07 -14.59
CA ASN A 883 -10.74 -19.99 -14.44
C ASN A 883 -10.26 -20.87 -13.28
N SER A 884 -10.62 -22.16 -13.28
CA SER A 884 -10.09 -23.08 -12.27
C SER A 884 -8.56 -23.13 -12.38
N ASN A 885 -7.87 -22.98 -11.27
CA ASN A 885 -6.40 -22.97 -11.24
C ASN A 885 -5.87 -23.46 -9.89
N TRP A 886 -4.63 -23.88 -9.93
CA TRP A 886 -3.87 -24.09 -8.70
C TRP A 886 -2.45 -23.55 -8.87
N ASN A 887 -1.86 -23.19 -7.76
CA ASN A 887 -0.48 -22.74 -7.68
C ASN A 887 0.21 -23.42 -6.50
N PHE A 888 1.33 -24.04 -6.78
CA PHE A 888 2.22 -24.64 -5.79
C PHE A 888 3.52 -23.84 -5.73
N PHE A 889 3.92 -23.46 -4.54
CA PHE A 889 5.15 -22.72 -4.27
C PHE A 889 5.96 -23.45 -3.20
N ILE A 890 7.28 -23.59 -3.40
CA ILE A 890 8.25 -23.98 -2.38
C ILE A 890 9.49 -23.11 -2.53
N GLY A 891 10.01 -22.57 -1.44
CA GLY A 891 11.17 -21.69 -1.46
C GLY A 891 11.88 -21.63 -0.11
N ILE A 892 13.14 -21.21 -0.11
CA ILE A 892 13.94 -21.01 1.11
C ILE A 892 13.44 -19.79 1.86
N LYS A 893 13.36 -19.86 3.19
CA LYS A 893 12.93 -18.77 4.05
C LYS A 893 13.94 -17.64 4.17
N SER A 894 15.24 -17.97 4.07
CA SER A 894 16.32 -16.98 4.18
C SER A 894 16.15 -15.83 3.21
N GLY A 895 16.25 -14.60 3.69
CA GLY A 895 16.16 -13.39 2.85
C GLY A 895 17.24 -13.31 1.78
N MET A 896 18.45 -13.80 2.07
CA MET A 896 19.58 -13.82 1.13
C MET A 896 19.47 -14.91 0.05
N LEU A 897 18.66 -15.95 0.29
CA LEU A 897 18.45 -17.09 -0.62
C LEU A 897 17.02 -17.15 -1.15
N SER A 898 16.24 -16.08 -1.01
CA SER A 898 14.83 -16.01 -1.42
C SER A 898 14.59 -16.25 -2.91
N ASP A 899 15.63 -16.14 -3.73
CA ASP A 899 15.57 -16.44 -5.17
C ASP A 899 15.58 -17.94 -5.48
N ILE A 900 15.96 -18.79 -4.51
CA ILE A 900 15.90 -20.24 -4.64
C ILE A 900 14.50 -20.72 -4.28
N LYS A 901 13.65 -20.77 -5.30
CA LYS A 901 12.25 -21.13 -5.20
C LYS A 901 11.79 -21.89 -6.45
N TRP A 902 10.80 -22.73 -6.25
CA TRP A 902 10.08 -23.36 -7.34
C TRP A 902 8.60 -23.00 -7.24
N ASN A 903 8.05 -22.56 -8.34
CA ASN A 903 6.67 -22.17 -8.45
C ASN A 903 6.06 -22.87 -9.66
N LYS A 904 5.03 -23.68 -9.43
CA LYS A 904 4.30 -24.36 -10.50
C LYS A 904 2.84 -23.95 -10.48
N ARG A 905 2.34 -23.52 -11.62
CA ARG A 905 0.96 -23.10 -11.81
C ARG A 905 0.29 -23.90 -12.92
N SER A 906 -0.95 -24.30 -12.69
CA SER A 906 -1.82 -24.82 -13.72
C SER A 906 -3.08 -23.97 -13.82
N VAL A 907 -3.44 -23.56 -15.02
CA VAL A 907 -4.69 -22.85 -15.33
C VAL A 907 -5.46 -23.74 -16.29
N SER A 908 -6.66 -24.14 -15.90
CA SER A 908 -7.57 -24.84 -16.78
C SER A 908 -8.54 -23.83 -17.39
N ASN A 909 -8.36 -23.52 -18.66
CA ASN A 909 -9.37 -22.83 -19.44
C ASN A 909 -10.40 -23.88 -19.88
N ARG A 910 -11.54 -23.93 -19.23
CA ARG A 910 -12.72 -24.65 -19.72
C ARG A 910 -13.62 -23.71 -20.50
#